data_3ff48279eaaac448d0b3a2bfac88cd1e
#
_entry.id   3ff48279eaaac448d0b3a2bfac88cd1e
#
_cell.length_a   1.000
_cell.length_b   1.000
_cell.length_c   1.000
_cell.angle_alpha   90.00
_cell.angle_beta   90.00
_cell.angle_gamma   90.00
#
_symmetry.space_group_name_H-M   'P 1'
#
loop_
_entity.id
_entity.type
_entity.pdbx_description
1 polymer ?
#
loop_
_entity_poly.entity_id
_entity_poly.type
_entity_poly.pdbx_seq_one_letter_code
_entity_poly.pdbx_strand_id
1 'polypeptide(L)'
;MRVRLLFSFFLMFLSGILLSVSENTGLKIFASIFALVYSYIFYLSQKKSKRRIIYYAIFLVAFLAALFRGIYAEKRAEEIEKIVNENEKFLLEGNVYKKERKDETDKYYVRNAKLILDNKKVNIGTVILVESGTDEALPVNSAGGFWGGNSQASGNQKTANEVLQIGSFVEISGKKLDIREAQNEGGFDEKSYLSSKEIFLKLKDVELHSVRAQRFSILRLLYRVRESTAEFFEKYLPGEEGSIASAMALGAKELLSSDVKELFSSAGIAFLLVVSGQHISLVGLTIFKLLRKAAFSFQTCFFLVTPIVFLYALMTGFSVSCQRAVIMFTILLTSKAVGEEYDMLTSASVAGIIILFINPLAVFDSGAVFSFAASFVLAPSVIPCDREYSNLIKQRHKFEHGYKLSFIEKTKKALLSAVMIYFGLLPVISYYFYEIPVYQVLLSVILMPLSAVLIPLVLCTGLFRLRILMPLVHVMIYFLEMVSDASLHLPFSNVITGKPGLFKIILYYAVFTGFTLLTISLLRKKTKESDRLLSPEKRKVLRKVRIKYAGFSIAAAWMLFALLFINPPSHFEISMLSVGQGDGIFLSSRGGSYYFIDGGSSSEKQIGKYTVLPFLKSRGVRGIDAWFITHTDSDHVSGLLETLDDGYRIKRIIFSEYVVKENENYAEILAAAEKNNTEVLFMKKGDVVSAKSFCLQDVFAQDEEKRDDANANSLCLYLTSNEGKTKGFSMLFTGDASADAEKQIASDYFSDGQKNVTILKSTHHGSKYSNSEYLLDSAKPSLVIISAGKNNMYHHPSPETLERFKDRNIPYYCTIQCGQIKILPEKKKIHINTCK
;
A
#
# COMPACT_ATOMS: atom_id res chain seq x y z
N MET A 1 -18.51 -32.22 6.49
CA MET A 1 -17.33 -31.47 6.01
C MET A 1 -16.12 -31.98 6.80
N ARG A 2 -15.20 -32.72 6.17
CA ARG A 2 -13.94 -33.10 6.85
C ARG A 2 -13.19 -31.80 7.16
N VAL A 3 -13.00 -31.48 8.43
CA VAL A 3 -12.19 -30.34 8.83
C VAL A 3 -10.76 -30.64 8.44
N ARG A 4 -10.19 -29.80 7.61
CA ARG A 4 -8.82 -29.99 7.12
C ARG A 4 -7.86 -29.65 8.24
N LEU A 5 -7.24 -30.65 8.83
CA LEU A 5 -6.40 -30.54 10.02
C LEU A 5 -5.28 -29.51 9.86
N LEU A 6 -4.55 -29.54 8.74
CA LEU A 6 -3.45 -28.59 8.49
C LEU A 6 -3.94 -27.15 8.32
N PHE A 7 -5.11 -26.92 7.75
CA PHE A 7 -5.70 -25.60 7.69
C PHE A 7 -6.09 -25.09 9.09
N SER A 8 -6.66 -25.96 9.92
CA SER A 8 -6.96 -25.60 11.30
C SER A 8 -5.69 -25.30 12.11
N PHE A 9 -4.64 -26.09 11.91
CA PHE A 9 -3.33 -25.84 12.50
C PHE A 9 -2.77 -24.48 12.06
N PHE A 10 -2.84 -24.15 10.76
CA PHE A 10 -2.41 -22.87 10.24
C PHE A 10 -3.19 -21.70 10.87
N LEU A 11 -4.50 -21.79 11.00
CA LEU A 11 -5.30 -20.73 11.62
C LEU A 11 -4.91 -20.48 13.08
N MET A 12 -4.64 -21.53 13.84
CA MET A 12 -4.15 -21.40 15.21
C MET A 12 -2.73 -20.80 15.25
N PHE A 13 -1.86 -21.25 14.36
CA PHE A 13 -0.52 -20.71 14.22
C PHE A 13 -0.56 -19.20 13.87
N LEU A 14 -1.37 -18.82 12.88
CA LEU A 14 -1.56 -17.42 12.48
C LEU A 14 -2.08 -16.56 13.63
N SER A 15 -3.04 -17.08 14.41
CA SER A 15 -3.57 -16.37 15.58
C SER A 15 -2.49 -16.11 16.63
N GLY A 16 -1.59 -17.08 16.88
CA GLY A 16 -0.44 -16.92 17.78
C GLY A 16 0.53 -15.83 17.30
N ILE A 17 0.85 -15.82 16.00
CA ILE A 17 1.70 -14.77 15.39
C ILE A 17 1.04 -13.39 15.52
N LEU A 18 -0.25 -13.25 15.13
CA LEU A 18 -0.94 -11.96 15.20
C LEU A 18 -1.06 -11.43 16.63
N LEU A 19 -1.22 -12.30 17.61
CA LEU A 19 -1.25 -11.91 19.01
C LEU A 19 0.09 -11.36 19.51
N SER A 20 1.19 -11.92 19.03
CA SER A 20 2.54 -11.52 19.45
C SER A 20 3.03 -10.26 18.74
N VAL A 21 2.92 -10.17 17.41
CA VAL A 21 3.61 -9.14 16.62
C VAL A 21 2.74 -7.94 16.22
N SER A 22 1.42 -7.96 16.48
CA SER A 22 0.54 -6.84 16.12
C SER A 22 0.55 -5.76 17.18
N GLU A 23 0.75 -4.51 16.82
CA GLU A 23 0.56 -3.36 17.73
C GLU A 23 -0.93 -3.02 17.93
N ASN A 24 -1.78 -3.42 16.97
CA ASN A 24 -3.21 -3.12 17.00
C ASN A 24 -3.95 -3.96 18.06
N THR A 25 -4.38 -3.32 19.14
CA THR A 25 -5.12 -3.94 20.25
C THR A 25 -6.38 -4.67 19.77
N GLY A 26 -7.13 -4.09 18.81
CA GLY A 26 -8.32 -4.73 18.25
C GLY A 26 -8.00 -6.04 17.53
N LEU A 27 -6.90 -6.09 16.81
CA LEU A 27 -6.44 -7.30 16.11
C LEU A 27 -5.94 -8.35 17.11
N LYS A 28 -5.25 -7.95 18.18
CA LYS A 28 -4.86 -8.86 19.29
C LYS A 28 -6.09 -9.50 19.95
N ILE A 29 -7.09 -8.69 20.30
CA ILE A 29 -8.35 -9.18 20.89
C ILE A 29 -9.06 -10.14 19.92
N PHE A 30 -9.16 -9.76 18.65
CA PHE A 30 -9.76 -10.61 17.63
C PHE A 30 -9.05 -11.96 17.48
N ALA A 31 -7.71 -11.95 17.38
CA ALA A 31 -6.92 -13.18 17.28
C ALA A 31 -7.13 -14.10 18.49
N SER A 32 -7.20 -13.53 19.70
CA SER A 32 -7.46 -14.27 20.94
C SER A 32 -8.85 -14.91 20.96
N ILE A 33 -9.89 -14.10 20.67
CA ILE A 33 -11.27 -14.59 20.61
C ILE A 33 -11.42 -15.64 19.50
N PHE A 34 -10.85 -15.38 18.34
CA PHE A 34 -10.89 -16.31 17.21
C PHE A 34 -10.26 -17.66 17.57
N ALA A 35 -9.06 -17.66 18.18
CA ALA A 35 -8.38 -18.87 18.61
C ALA A 35 -9.25 -19.70 19.59
N LEU A 36 -9.86 -19.04 20.57
CA LEU A 36 -10.73 -19.69 21.55
C LEU A 36 -12.00 -20.28 20.92
N VAL A 37 -12.73 -19.46 20.16
CA VAL A 37 -13.99 -19.86 19.51
C VAL A 37 -13.74 -20.95 18.47
N TYR A 38 -12.70 -20.80 17.64
CA TYR A 38 -12.36 -21.80 16.64
C TYR A 38 -11.96 -23.13 17.27
N SER A 39 -11.14 -23.11 18.32
CA SER A 39 -10.77 -24.30 19.09
C SER A 39 -12.00 -25.02 19.66
N TYR A 40 -12.95 -24.26 20.20
CA TYR A 40 -14.20 -24.79 20.73
C TYR A 40 -15.09 -25.40 19.65
N ILE A 41 -15.31 -24.71 18.54
CA ILE A 41 -16.08 -25.24 17.39
C ILE A 41 -15.40 -26.50 16.84
N PHE A 42 -14.07 -26.49 16.69
CA PHE A 42 -13.35 -27.68 16.26
C PHE A 42 -13.51 -28.84 17.22
N TYR A 43 -13.39 -28.60 18.52
CA TYR A 43 -13.65 -29.62 19.57
C TYR A 43 -15.06 -30.24 19.46
N LEU A 44 -16.08 -29.42 19.28
CA LEU A 44 -17.44 -29.87 19.06
C LEU A 44 -17.59 -30.68 17.77
N SER A 45 -16.93 -30.26 16.69
CA SER A 45 -16.98 -30.98 15.40
C SER A 45 -16.38 -32.39 15.47
N GLN A 46 -15.42 -32.60 16.38
CA GLN A 46 -14.72 -33.87 16.60
C GLN A 46 -15.32 -34.72 17.73
N LYS A 47 -16.54 -34.40 18.22
CA LYS A 47 -17.17 -35.03 19.37
C LYS A 47 -17.20 -36.57 19.31
N LYS A 48 -17.23 -37.18 18.12
CA LYS A 48 -17.22 -38.63 17.89
C LYS A 48 -15.83 -39.25 17.75
N SER A 49 -14.75 -38.43 17.70
CA SER A 49 -13.39 -38.93 17.50
C SER A 49 -12.66 -39.19 18.81
N LYS A 50 -12.12 -40.41 19.00
CA LYS A 50 -11.20 -40.73 20.11
C LYS A 50 -9.92 -39.88 20.12
N ARG A 51 -9.55 -39.30 18.96
CA ARG A 51 -8.32 -38.50 18.78
C ARG A 51 -8.52 -37.00 19.06
N ARG A 52 -9.71 -36.57 19.47
CA ARG A 52 -10.03 -35.13 19.67
C ARG A 52 -9.07 -34.41 20.62
N ILE A 53 -8.65 -35.07 21.70
CA ILE A 53 -7.71 -34.51 22.69
C ILE A 53 -6.33 -34.29 22.04
N ILE A 54 -5.88 -35.25 21.23
CA ILE A 54 -4.60 -35.14 20.50
C ILE A 54 -4.61 -33.96 19.54
N TYR A 55 -5.69 -33.78 18.79
CA TYR A 55 -5.81 -32.63 17.86
C TYR A 55 -5.84 -31.31 18.61
N TYR A 56 -6.53 -31.24 19.74
CA TYR A 56 -6.55 -30.05 20.58
C TYR A 56 -5.16 -29.73 21.13
N ALA A 57 -4.44 -30.73 21.64
CA ALA A 57 -3.05 -30.57 22.09
C ALA A 57 -2.13 -30.07 20.97
N ILE A 58 -2.24 -30.64 19.76
CA ILE A 58 -1.47 -30.19 18.58
C ILE A 58 -1.76 -28.72 18.26
N PHE A 59 -3.03 -28.28 18.31
CA PHE A 59 -3.39 -26.89 18.04
C PHE A 59 -2.89 -25.93 19.10
N LEU A 60 -2.95 -26.32 20.37
CA LEU A 60 -2.40 -25.55 21.48
C LEU A 60 -0.88 -25.40 21.33
N VAL A 61 -0.18 -26.48 21.01
CA VAL A 61 1.27 -26.46 20.75
C VAL A 61 1.59 -25.55 19.56
N ALA A 62 0.82 -25.62 18.47
CA ALA A 62 0.98 -24.74 17.33
C ALA A 62 0.80 -23.25 17.67
N PHE A 63 -0.23 -22.94 18.43
CA PHE A 63 -0.50 -21.59 18.90
C PHE A 63 0.63 -21.07 19.79
N LEU A 64 1.05 -21.84 20.78
CA LEU A 64 2.13 -21.48 21.70
C LEU A 64 3.47 -21.34 20.99
N ALA A 65 3.81 -22.25 20.09
CA ALA A 65 5.04 -22.17 19.30
C ALA A 65 5.06 -20.89 18.42
N ALA A 66 3.94 -20.55 17.80
CA ALA A 66 3.78 -19.33 17.02
C ALA A 66 3.88 -18.08 17.89
N LEU A 67 3.22 -18.08 19.06
CA LEU A 67 3.30 -16.97 20.02
C LEU A 67 4.74 -16.73 20.49
N PHE A 68 5.45 -17.78 20.92
CA PHE A 68 6.86 -17.66 21.31
C PHE A 68 7.76 -17.18 20.16
N ARG A 69 7.55 -17.72 18.96
CA ARG A 69 8.34 -17.32 17.78
C ARG A 69 8.11 -15.85 17.42
N GLY A 70 6.85 -15.38 17.52
CA GLY A 70 6.50 -13.98 17.27
C GLY A 70 7.09 -13.05 18.34
N ILE A 71 6.94 -13.36 19.64
CA ILE A 71 7.55 -12.58 20.74
C ILE A 71 9.06 -12.49 20.56
N TYR A 72 9.71 -13.59 20.18
CA TYR A 72 11.15 -13.59 19.92
C TYR A 72 11.53 -12.65 18.76
N ALA A 73 10.74 -12.67 17.67
CA ALA A 73 10.98 -11.80 16.52
C ALA A 73 10.78 -10.32 16.87
N GLU A 74 9.72 -9.99 17.63
CA GLU A 74 9.43 -8.63 18.10
C GLU A 74 10.56 -8.10 18.98
N LYS A 75 10.93 -8.84 20.04
CA LYS A 75 12.05 -8.46 20.92
C LYS A 75 13.36 -8.27 20.17
N ARG A 76 13.66 -9.14 19.21
CA ARG A 76 14.84 -9.00 18.37
C ARG A 76 14.80 -7.74 17.52
N ALA A 77 13.63 -7.41 16.97
CA ALA A 77 13.43 -6.18 16.21
C ALA A 77 13.64 -4.94 17.09
N GLU A 78 13.07 -4.93 18.30
CA GLU A 78 13.25 -3.86 19.30
C GLU A 78 14.72 -3.69 19.70
N GLU A 79 15.44 -4.80 19.97
CA GLU A 79 16.86 -4.76 20.29
C GLU A 79 17.70 -4.15 19.15
N ILE A 80 17.42 -4.55 17.90
CA ILE A 80 18.11 -3.99 16.72
C ILE A 80 17.77 -2.51 16.57
N GLU A 81 16.50 -2.12 16.70
CA GLU A 81 16.08 -0.72 16.61
C GLU A 81 16.74 0.14 17.69
N LYS A 82 16.85 -0.35 18.91
CA LYS A 82 17.55 0.33 19.99
C LYS A 82 19.01 0.60 19.63
N ILE A 83 19.73 -0.43 19.15
CA ILE A 83 21.13 -0.29 18.70
C ILE A 83 21.23 0.72 17.56
N VAL A 84 20.30 0.67 16.61
CA VAL A 84 20.26 1.57 15.45
C VAL A 84 19.94 3.02 15.86
N ASN A 85 19.15 3.23 16.91
CA ASN A 85 18.80 4.56 17.38
C ASN A 85 19.88 5.21 18.26
N GLU A 86 20.70 4.42 18.93
CA GLU A 86 21.80 4.91 19.76
C GLU A 86 23.06 5.31 18.95
N ASN A 87 23.13 4.97 17.67
CA ASN A 87 24.30 5.22 16.83
C ASN A 87 23.93 6.00 15.55
N GLU A 88 24.79 6.88 15.10
CA GLU A 88 24.66 7.61 13.83
C GLU A 88 25.51 7.04 12.70
N LYS A 89 26.66 6.46 13.04
CA LYS A 89 27.61 5.84 12.09
C LYS A 89 27.73 4.35 12.38
N PHE A 90 27.83 3.57 11.35
CA PHE A 90 27.84 2.11 11.41
C PHE A 90 28.98 1.54 10.59
N LEU A 91 29.64 0.54 11.14
CA LEU A 91 30.55 -0.35 10.42
C LEU A 91 29.91 -1.74 10.39
N LEU A 92 29.74 -2.30 9.19
CA LEU A 92 29.09 -3.59 9.01
C LEU A 92 29.75 -4.44 7.93
N GLU A 93 29.60 -5.76 8.09
CA GLU A 93 29.99 -6.76 7.10
C GLU A 93 28.78 -7.55 6.62
N GLY A 94 28.75 -7.94 5.34
CA GLY A 94 27.67 -8.75 4.81
C GLY A 94 27.80 -9.08 3.33
N ASN A 95 26.79 -9.77 2.79
CA ASN A 95 26.77 -10.17 1.38
C ASN A 95 25.78 -9.34 0.57
N VAL A 96 26.24 -8.71 -0.50
CA VAL A 96 25.37 -8.03 -1.46
C VAL A 96 24.56 -9.08 -2.22
N TYR A 97 23.22 -9.03 -2.11
CA TYR A 97 22.38 -10.04 -2.77
C TYR A 97 21.39 -9.47 -3.77
N LYS A 98 21.15 -8.16 -3.71
CA LYS A 98 20.20 -7.48 -4.61
C LYS A 98 20.66 -6.05 -4.87
N LYS A 99 20.40 -5.56 -6.08
CA LYS A 99 20.56 -4.18 -6.49
C LYS A 99 19.23 -3.70 -7.09
N GLU A 100 18.83 -2.49 -6.77
CA GLU A 100 17.71 -1.78 -7.39
C GLU A 100 18.19 -0.40 -7.82
N ARG A 101 17.86 -0.02 -9.03
CA ARG A 101 18.07 1.34 -9.53
C ARG A 101 16.73 2.04 -9.61
N LYS A 102 16.64 3.20 -8.99
CA LYS A 102 15.44 4.03 -9.06
C LYS A 102 15.86 5.48 -9.28
N ASP A 103 15.44 6.03 -10.41
CA ASP A 103 15.82 7.38 -10.84
C ASP A 103 17.35 7.51 -10.85
N GLU A 104 17.91 8.48 -10.13
CA GLU A 104 19.35 8.71 -10.00
C GLU A 104 19.96 8.02 -8.76
N THR A 105 19.23 7.11 -8.09
CA THR A 105 19.73 6.46 -6.88
C THR A 105 19.86 4.96 -7.05
N ASP A 106 21.02 4.42 -6.69
CA ASP A 106 21.26 2.98 -6.58
C ASP A 106 21.05 2.51 -5.14
N LYS A 107 20.26 1.43 -4.97
CA LYS A 107 20.03 0.78 -3.67
C LYS A 107 20.62 -0.62 -3.69
N TYR A 108 21.55 -0.87 -2.79
CA TYR A 108 22.14 -2.19 -2.60
C TYR A 108 21.60 -2.82 -1.33
N TYR A 109 21.25 -4.09 -1.41
CA TYR A 109 20.75 -4.86 -0.28
C TYR A 109 21.83 -5.82 0.19
N VAL A 110 22.26 -5.66 1.44
CA VAL A 110 23.29 -6.48 2.09
C VAL A 110 22.60 -7.43 3.06
N ARG A 111 22.68 -8.72 2.78
CA ARG A 111 22.08 -9.80 3.58
C ARG A 111 23.07 -10.35 4.58
N ASN A 112 22.57 -10.92 5.69
CA ASN A 112 23.35 -11.42 6.81
C ASN A 112 24.31 -10.35 7.34
N ALA A 113 23.84 -9.11 7.36
CA ALA A 113 24.61 -7.98 7.82
C ALA A 113 24.92 -8.12 9.30
N LYS A 114 26.18 -8.02 9.64
CA LYS A 114 26.68 -8.02 11.03
C LYS A 114 27.27 -6.67 11.33
N LEU A 115 26.66 -5.99 12.27
CA LEU A 115 27.17 -4.74 12.81
C LEU A 115 28.37 -5.00 13.71
N ILE A 116 29.42 -4.23 13.54
CA ILE A 116 30.65 -4.31 14.34
C ILE A 116 30.64 -3.17 15.37
N LEU A 117 30.39 -3.51 16.65
CA LEU A 117 30.38 -2.58 17.77
C LEU A 117 31.36 -3.10 18.83
N ASP A 118 32.32 -2.30 19.24
CA ASP A 118 33.28 -2.63 20.30
C ASP A 118 33.84 -4.06 20.19
N ASN A 119 34.27 -4.48 18.99
CA ASN A 119 34.75 -5.83 18.65
C ASN A 119 33.68 -6.96 18.76
N LYS A 120 32.40 -6.64 19.01
CA LYS A 120 31.33 -7.63 18.97
C LYS A 120 30.59 -7.53 17.64
N LYS A 121 30.19 -8.67 17.08
CA LYS A 121 29.43 -8.75 15.84
C LYS A 121 27.98 -9.08 16.16
N VAL A 122 27.06 -8.15 15.87
CA VAL A 122 25.62 -8.30 16.07
C VAL A 122 24.96 -8.51 14.72
N ASN A 123 24.22 -9.59 14.53
CA ASN A 123 23.48 -9.85 13.29
C ASN A 123 22.19 -9.02 13.25
N ILE A 124 22.11 -8.09 12.31
CA ILE A 124 20.99 -7.16 12.12
C ILE A 124 20.10 -7.48 10.91
N GLY A 125 20.29 -8.65 10.29
CA GLY A 125 19.47 -9.10 9.17
C GLY A 125 19.88 -8.52 7.83
N THR A 126 19.04 -7.70 7.22
CA THR A 126 19.30 -7.05 5.92
C THR A 126 19.41 -5.54 6.09
N VAL A 127 20.37 -4.94 5.40
CA VAL A 127 20.63 -3.50 5.39
C VAL A 127 20.49 -2.98 3.96
N ILE A 128 19.93 -1.79 3.80
CA ILE A 128 19.88 -1.07 2.53
C ILE A 128 20.94 0.01 2.52
N LEU A 129 21.79 -0.02 1.50
CA LEU A 129 22.72 1.05 1.18
C LEU A 129 22.07 1.93 0.10
N VAL A 130 22.03 3.23 0.32
CA VAL A 130 21.48 4.20 -0.61
C VAL A 130 22.63 5.07 -1.10
N GLU A 131 22.86 5.04 -2.39
CA GLU A 131 23.88 5.89 -3.04
C GLU A 131 23.20 6.84 -4.00
N SER A 132 23.62 8.10 -4.01
CA SER A 132 23.25 9.04 -5.06
C SER A 132 24.00 8.66 -6.33
N GLY A 133 23.29 8.58 -7.46
CA GLY A 133 23.81 8.08 -8.75
C GLY A 133 24.74 9.02 -9.49
N THR A 134 25.44 9.92 -8.81
CA THR A 134 26.57 10.65 -9.42
C THR A 134 27.73 9.66 -9.60
N ASP A 135 28.35 9.68 -10.77
CA ASP A 135 29.53 8.86 -11.14
C ASP A 135 30.78 9.14 -10.26
N GLU A 136 30.59 9.71 -9.08
CA GLU A 136 31.64 9.88 -8.10
C GLU A 136 32.03 8.52 -7.51
N ALA A 137 33.28 8.15 -7.73
CA ALA A 137 33.84 6.92 -7.22
C ALA A 137 33.75 6.88 -5.70
N LEU A 138 33.21 5.78 -5.16
CA LEU A 138 33.26 5.53 -3.72
C LEU A 138 34.71 5.65 -3.25
N PRO A 139 34.99 6.38 -2.18
CA PRO A 139 36.32 6.41 -1.60
C PRO A 139 36.68 5.01 -1.08
N VAL A 140 37.57 4.35 -1.80
CA VAL A 140 38.16 3.07 -1.37
C VAL A 140 39.34 3.41 -0.51
N ASN A 141 39.20 3.33 0.81
CA ASN A 141 40.32 3.46 1.71
C ASN A 141 41.23 2.24 1.58
N SER A 142 42.29 2.35 0.81
CA SER A 142 43.38 1.38 0.71
C SER A 142 44.30 1.47 1.92
N ALA A 143 43.84 1.02 3.07
CA ALA A 143 44.68 0.89 4.25
C ALA A 143 44.86 -0.61 4.61
N GLY A 144 46.05 -1.10 4.41
CA GLY A 144 46.53 -2.29 5.10
C GLY A 144 46.65 -3.56 4.30
N GLY A 145 47.85 -3.75 3.71
CA GLY A 145 48.26 -4.95 3.03
C GLY A 145 48.31 -6.20 3.89
N PHE A 146 48.21 -7.29 3.20
CA PHE A 146 49.00 -8.50 3.33
C PHE A 146 48.50 -9.46 2.26
N TRP A 147 49.27 -9.64 1.28
CA TRP A 147 49.55 -10.76 0.37
C TRP A 147 49.97 -10.25 -1.01
N GLY A 148 51.27 -10.52 -1.24
CA GLY A 148 52.00 -10.05 -2.40
C GLY A 148 51.42 -10.58 -3.73
N GLY A 149 51.31 -9.65 -4.63
CA GLY A 149 51.03 -9.85 -6.04
C GLY A 149 51.15 -8.47 -6.69
N ASN A 150 52.29 -8.16 -7.33
CA ASN A 150 52.54 -6.94 -8.08
C ASN A 150 51.41 -6.70 -9.08
N SER A 151 50.60 -5.71 -8.82
CA SER A 151 49.90 -4.99 -9.86
C SER A 151 50.00 -3.50 -9.54
N GLN A 152 50.81 -2.81 -10.33
CA GLN A 152 50.92 -1.37 -10.34
C GLN A 152 49.55 -0.77 -10.47
N ALA A 153 49.17 0.05 -9.51
CA ALA A 153 47.94 0.82 -9.53
C ALA A 153 48.03 1.88 -10.62
N SER A 154 47.52 1.60 -11.81
CA SER A 154 47.09 2.61 -12.74
C SER A 154 45.82 3.23 -12.19
N GLY A 155 45.79 4.55 -11.99
CA GLY A 155 44.76 5.31 -11.33
C GLY A 155 43.43 5.39 -12.11
N ASN A 156 42.73 4.31 -12.25
CA ASN A 156 41.33 4.32 -12.63
C ASN A 156 40.49 4.14 -11.35
N GLN A 157 39.90 5.21 -10.87
CA GLN A 157 38.83 5.18 -9.87
C GLN A 157 37.70 4.32 -10.43
N LYS A 158 37.50 3.15 -9.83
CA LYS A 158 36.37 2.25 -10.19
C LYS A 158 35.09 2.83 -9.61
N THR A 159 34.04 2.91 -10.40
CA THR A 159 32.72 3.33 -9.93
C THR A 159 32.15 2.33 -8.89
N ALA A 160 31.26 2.79 -8.02
CA ALA A 160 30.57 1.94 -7.05
C ALA A 160 29.95 0.69 -7.69
N ASN A 161 29.42 0.85 -8.90
CA ASN A 161 28.83 -0.19 -9.74
C ASN A 161 29.80 -1.33 -10.12
N GLU A 162 31.08 -1.02 -10.33
CA GLU A 162 32.10 -2.02 -10.67
C GLU A 162 32.55 -2.81 -9.45
N VAL A 163 32.37 -2.24 -8.24
CA VAL A 163 32.90 -2.78 -7.01
C VAL A 163 31.84 -3.53 -6.19
N LEU A 164 30.61 -2.99 -6.08
CA LEU A 164 29.51 -3.60 -5.33
C LEU A 164 28.71 -4.62 -6.17
N GLN A 165 29.38 -5.68 -6.60
CA GLN A 165 28.71 -6.74 -7.38
C GLN A 165 27.88 -7.68 -6.50
N ILE A 166 26.74 -8.14 -7.02
CA ILE A 166 25.91 -9.15 -6.35
C ILE A 166 26.72 -10.43 -6.10
N GLY A 167 26.61 -10.96 -4.89
CA GLY A 167 27.38 -12.11 -4.41
C GLY A 167 28.77 -11.75 -3.87
N SER A 168 29.11 -10.47 -3.74
CA SER A 168 30.33 -10.06 -3.05
C SER A 168 30.08 -9.95 -1.54
N PHE A 169 31.07 -10.34 -0.75
CA PHE A 169 31.13 -10.02 0.67
C PHE A 169 31.81 -8.65 0.81
N VAL A 170 31.17 -7.77 1.55
CA VAL A 170 31.62 -6.38 1.71
C VAL A 170 31.73 -6.01 3.17
N GLU A 171 32.70 -5.16 3.47
CA GLU A 171 32.83 -4.46 4.74
C GLU A 171 32.71 -2.97 4.46
N ILE A 172 31.74 -2.32 5.07
CA ILE A 172 31.32 -0.97 4.73
C ILE A 172 31.01 -0.17 5.99
N SER A 173 31.26 1.16 5.92
CA SER A 173 30.74 2.10 6.90
C SER A 173 29.80 3.09 6.22
N GLY A 174 28.92 3.69 7.00
CA GLY A 174 27.98 4.69 6.50
C GLY A 174 27.21 5.35 7.62
N LYS A 175 26.50 6.43 7.27
CA LYS A 175 25.64 7.17 8.19
C LYS A 175 24.21 6.63 8.10
N LYS A 176 23.52 6.66 9.23
CA LYS A 176 22.09 6.31 9.30
C LYS A 176 21.27 7.19 8.38
N LEU A 177 20.39 6.57 7.61
CA LEU A 177 19.29 7.21 6.94
C LEU A 177 17.98 6.83 7.62
N ASP A 178 17.22 7.79 8.08
CA ASP A 178 15.98 7.54 8.82
C ASP A 178 14.99 6.72 7.98
N ILE A 179 14.38 5.73 8.61
CA ILE A 179 13.24 4.98 8.08
C ILE A 179 11.97 5.71 8.56
N ARG A 180 11.13 6.09 7.62
CA ARG A 180 9.95 6.92 7.92
C ARG A 180 8.78 6.05 8.39
N GLU A 181 8.16 6.42 9.51
CA GLU A 181 6.84 5.94 9.91
C GLU A 181 5.76 6.72 9.16
N ALA A 182 4.54 6.18 9.11
CA ALA A 182 3.42 6.91 8.55
C ALA A 182 3.17 8.18 9.36
N GLN A 183 3.27 9.33 8.71
CA GLN A 183 3.08 10.64 9.38
C GLN A 183 1.60 11.06 9.40
N ASN A 184 0.79 10.48 8.49
CA ASN A 184 -0.62 10.81 8.33
C ASN A 184 -1.46 9.53 8.21
N GLU A 185 -2.73 9.60 8.62
CA GLU A 185 -3.71 8.54 8.35
C GLU A 185 -3.74 8.24 6.85
N GLY A 186 -3.70 6.97 6.48
CA GLY A 186 -3.66 6.55 5.07
C GLY A 186 -2.30 6.64 4.40
N GLY A 187 -1.30 7.24 5.04
CA GLY A 187 0.06 7.36 4.54
C GLY A 187 0.79 6.01 4.50
N PHE A 188 1.83 5.94 3.66
CA PHE A 188 2.68 4.75 3.58
C PHE A 188 3.61 4.65 4.78
N ASP A 189 3.57 3.52 5.46
CA ASP A 189 4.45 3.19 6.58
C ASP A 189 5.66 2.40 6.08
N GLU A 190 6.77 3.11 5.81
CA GLU A 190 8.02 2.51 5.35
C GLU A 190 8.62 1.61 6.43
N LYS A 191 8.48 1.98 7.72
CA LYS A 191 9.01 1.18 8.84
C LYS A 191 8.38 -0.19 8.89
N SER A 192 7.06 -0.27 8.91
CA SER A 192 6.33 -1.55 8.89
C SER A 192 6.62 -2.36 7.63
N TYR A 193 6.72 -1.71 6.47
CA TYR A 193 7.07 -2.38 5.21
C TYR A 193 8.47 -2.97 5.22
N LEU A 194 9.48 -2.24 5.69
CA LEU A 194 10.86 -2.72 5.76
C LEU A 194 11.04 -3.78 6.85
N SER A 195 10.43 -3.58 8.02
CA SER A 195 10.45 -4.55 9.12
C SER A 195 9.86 -5.90 8.69
N SER A 196 8.78 -5.90 7.87
CA SER A 196 8.22 -7.14 7.31
C SER A 196 9.23 -7.94 6.45
N LYS A 197 10.30 -7.29 6.01
CA LYS A 197 11.43 -7.87 5.25
C LYS A 197 12.69 -8.06 6.07
N GLU A 198 12.60 -7.89 7.39
CA GLU A 198 13.75 -7.91 8.32
C GLU A 198 14.84 -6.87 7.97
N ILE A 199 14.40 -5.67 7.54
CA ILE A 199 15.26 -4.53 7.23
C ILE A 199 15.00 -3.45 8.28
N PHE A 200 16.00 -3.17 9.12
CA PHE A 200 15.92 -2.23 10.23
C PHE A 200 16.89 -1.06 10.11
N LEU A 201 17.76 -1.08 9.09
CA LEU A 201 18.78 -0.05 8.88
C LEU A 201 18.90 0.31 7.41
N LYS A 202 18.92 1.62 7.14
CA LYS A 202 19.32 2.20 5.85
C LYS A 202 20.58 3.04 6.09
N LEU A 203 21.54 2.95 5.19
CA LEU A 203 22.76 3.74 5.24
C LEU A 203 22.88 4.64 4.02
N LYS A 204 23.41 5.83 4.22
CA LYS A 204 23.85 6.78 3.21
C LYS A 204 25.31 7.15 3.44
N ASP A 205 25.91 7.86 2.51
CA ASP A 205 27.32 8.28 2.57
C ASP A 205 28.21 7.04 2.86
N VAL A 206 28.08 6.02 1.99
CA VAL A 206 28.70 4.70 2.21
C VAL A 206 30.17 4.75 1.81
N GLU A 207 31.05 4.30 2.74
CA GLU A 207 32.49 4.11 2.49
C GLU A 207 32.80 2.61 2.47
N LEU A 208 33.54 2.17 1.47
CA LEU A 208 33.87 0.76 1.26
C LEU A 208 35.27 0.47 1.83
N HIS A 209 35.35 -0.40 2.82
CA HIS A 209 36.63 -0.81 3.44
C HIS A 209 37.23 -2.05 2.79
N SER A 210 36.43 -3.07 2.54
CA SER A 210 36.91 -4.29 1.88
C SER A 210 35.83 -4.94 1.03
N VAL A 211 36.25 -5.51 -0.10
CA VAL A 211 35.38 -6.32 -0.98
C VAL A 211 36.07 -7.64 -1.28
N ARG A 212 35.35 -8.72 -1.00
CA ARG A 212 35.79 -10.08 -1.35
C ARG A 212 34.78 -10.68 -2.35
N ALA A 213 35.16 -10.73 -3.60
CA ALA A 213 34.34 -11.38 -4.62
C ALA A 213 34.35 -12.90 -4.44
N GLN A 214 33.17 -13.50 -4.32
CA GLN A 214 33.09 -14.97 -4.37
C GLN A 214 33.45 -15.45 -5.79
N ARG A 215 34.30 -16.50 -5.89
CA ARG A 215 34.71 -17.08 -7.19
C ARG A 215 33.51 -17.51 -8.03
N PHE A 216 32.50 -18.10 -7.42
CA PHE A 216 31.25 -18.53 -8.06
C PHE A 216 30.03 -18.15 -7.19
N SER A 217 29.07 -17.46 -7.78
CA SER A 217 27.79 -17.15 -7.14
C SER A 217 26.64 -17.36 -8.12
N ILE A 218 25.75 -18.29 -7.79
CA ILE A 218 24.51 -18.53 -8.58
C ILE A 218 23.68 -17.25 -8.65
N LEU A 219 23.60 -16.48 -7.56
CA LEU A 219 22.85 -15.22 -7.55
C LEU A 219 23.41 -14.22 -8.55
N ARG A 220 24.75 -14.10 -8.65
CA ARG A 220 25.39 -13.24 -9.65
C ARG A 220 25.06 -13.68 -11.08
N LEU A 221 25.08 -14.98 -11.35
CA LEU A 221 24.70 -15.51 -12.67
C LEU A 221 23.26 -15.17 -13.00
N LEU A 222 22.33 -15.44 -12.08
CA LEU A 222 20.90 -15.14 -12.27
C LEU A 222 20.65 -13.65 -12.47
N TYR A 223 21.34 -12.81 -11.72
CA TYR A 223 21.23 -11.36 -11.86
C TYR A 223 21.75 -10.87 -13.22
N ARG A 224 22.89 -11.37 -13.69
CA ARG A 224 23.41 -11.04 -15.03
C ARG A 224 22.43 -11.46 -16.13
N VAL A 225 21.83 -12.65 -16.02
CA VAL A 225 20.80 -13.08 -16.94
C VAL A 225 19.60 -12.14 -16.91
N ARG A 226 19.15 -11.75 -15.71
CA ARG A 226 18.05 -10.80 -15.53
C ARG A 226 18.36 -9.44 -16.16
N GLU A 227 19.49 -8.84 -15.81
CA GLU A 227 19.93 -7.53 -16.30
C GLU A 227 20.09 -7.51 -17.82
N SER A 228 20.88 -8.46 -18.35
CA SER A 228 21.05 -8.59 -19.81
C SER A 228 19.73 -8.86 -20.56
N THR A 229 18.73 -9.52 -19.90
CA THR A 229 17.43 -9.74 -20.52
C THR A 229 16.57 -8.47 -20.47
N ALA A 230 16.65 -7.69 -19.40
CA ALA A 230 15.99 -6.39 -19.31
C ALA A 230 16.52 -5.41 -20.37
N GLU A 231 17.86 -5.28 -20.49
CA GLU A 231 18.50 -4.48 -21.55
C GLU A 231 18.06 -4.91 -22.96
N PHE A 232 17.88 -6.21 -23.17
CA PHE A 232 17.38 -6.71 -24.45
C PHE A 232 15.94 -6.26 -24.73
N PHE A 233 15.06 -6.22 -23.71
CA PHE A 233 13.70 -5.71 -23.89
C PHE A 233 13.69 -4.19 -24.13
N GLU A 234 14.43 -3.42 -23.35
CA GLU A 234 14.55 -1.97 -23.53
C GLU A 234 15.07 -1.60 -24.91
N LYS A 235 16.00 -2.39 -25.46
CA LYS A 235 16.56 -2.15 -26.79
C LYS A 235 15.59 -2.43 -27.94
N TYR A 236 14.67 -3.38 -27.81
CA TYR A 236 13.84 -3.89 -28.93
C TYR A 236 12.34 -3.63 -28.77
N LEU A 237 11.89 -3.12 -27.64
CA LEU A 237 10.50 -2.69 -27.40
C LEU A 237 10.46 -1.17 -27.29
N PRO A 238 9.43 -0.51 -27.86
CA PRO A 238 9.30 0.94 -27.79
C PRO A 238 8.82 1.43 -26.42
N GLY A 239 9.15 2.69 -26.08
CA GLY A 239 8.65 3.36 -24.88
C GLY A 239 8.81 2.57 -23.58
N GLU A 240 7.77 2.49 -22.81
CA GLU A 240 7.71 1.82 -21.51
C GLU A 240 7.52 0.28 -21.60
N GLU A 241 7.27 -0.26 -22.79
CA GLU A 241 6.97 -1.69 -22.96
C GLU A 241 8.12 -2.60 -22.55
N GLY A 242 9.37 -2.14 -22.73
CA GLY A 242 10.56 -2.86 -22.26
C GLY A 242 10.57 -3.03 -20.74
N SER A 243 10.20 -1.99 -20.01
CA SER A 243 10.08 -2.02 -18.55
C SER A 243 8.92 -2.91 -18.09
N ILE A 244 7.78 -2.89 -18.78
CA ILE A 244 6.62 -3.76 -18.53
C ILE A 244 6.99 -5.23 -18.75
N ALA A 245 7.63 -5.55 -19.88
CA ALA A 245 8.10 -6.90 -20.18
C ALA A 245 9.07 -7.39 -19.09
N SER A 246 10.01 -6.55 -18.69
CA SER A 246 10.98 -6.82 -17.62
C SER A 246 10.31 -7.04 -16.27
N ALA A 247 9.33 -6.23 -15.91
CA ALA A 247 8.57 -6.41 -14.68
C ALA A 247 7.78 -7.72 -14.68
N MET A 248 7.06 -8.01 -15.76
CA MET A 248 6.25 -9.22 -15.89
C MET A 248 7.07 -10.51 -15.89
N ALA A 249 8.20 -10.55 -16.61
CA ALA A 249 8.99 -11.76 -16.77
C ALA A 249 10.07 -11.96 -15.70
N LEU A 250 10.73 -10.87 -15.32
CA LEU A 250 11.93 -10.87 -14.47
C LEU A 250 11.68 -10.30 -13.08
N GLY A 251 10.50 -9.73 -12.80
CA GLY A 251 10.18 -9.08 -11.55
C GLY A 251 10.90 -7.74 -11.34
N ALA A 252 11.38 -7.11 -12.43
CA ALA A 252 12.13 -5.86 -12.41
C ALA A 252 11.20 -4.63 -12.30
N LYS A 253 10.46 -4.53 -11.18
CA LYS A 253 9.49 -3.46 -10.93
C LYS A 253 10.12 -2.07 -10.76
N GLU A 254 11.38 -2.04 -10.40
CA GLU A 254 12.18 -0.84 -10.27
C GLU A 254 12.32 -0.08 -11.59
N LEU A 255 12.24 -0.77 -12.73
CA LEU A 255 12.34 -0.17 -14.06
C LEU A 255 11.03 0.49 -14.53
N LEU A 256 9.91 0.24 -13.86
CA LEU A 256 8.62 0.83 -14.21
C LEU A 256 8.56 2.29 -13.78
N SER A 257 8.07 3.16 -14.67
CA SER A 257 7.73 4.53 -14.34
C SER A 257 6.60 4.60 -13.29
N SER A 258 6.41 5.77 -12.69
CA SER A 258 5.29 6.04 -11.79
C SER A 258 3.95 5.92 -12.52
N ASP A 259 3.89 6.39 -13.76
CA ASP A 259 2.67 6.46 -14.56
C ASP A 259 2.17 5.06 -14.95
N VAL A 260 3.07 4.16 -15.37
CA VAL A 260 2.73 2.76 -15.62
C VAL A 260 2.25 2.06 -14.35
N LYS A 261 2.92 2.28 -13.20
CA LYS A 261 2.49 1.71 -11.92
C LYS A 261 1.09 2.18 -11.54
N GLU A 262 0.80 3.46 -11.74
CA GLU A 262 -0.49 4.05 -11.45
C GLU A 262 -1.58 3.54 -12.39
N LEU A 263 -1.34 3.52 -13.71
CA LEU A 263 -2.25 2.96 -14.71
C LEU A 263 -2.71 1.55 -14.32
N PHE A 264 -1.76 0.66 -14.05
CA PHE A 264 -2.08 -0.74 -13.72
C PHE A 264 -2.72 -0.89 -12.34
N SER A 265 -2.36 -0.04 -11.38
CA SER A 265 -2.95 -0.04 -10.04
C SER A 265 -4.40 0.45 -10.09
N SER A 266 -4.66 1.57 -10.74
CA SER A 266 -5.98 2.18 -10.89
C SER A 266 -6.92 1.31 -11.72
N ALA A 267 -6.42 0.61 -12.75
CA ALA A 267 -7.19 -0.39 -13.48
C ALA A 267 -7.43 -1.70 -12.68
N GLY A 268 -6.80 -1.84 -11.50
CA GLY A 268 -6.92 -3.03 -10.64
C GLY A 268 -6.18 -4.26 -11.14
N ILE A 269 -5.22 -4.10 -12.03
CA ILE A 269 -4.47 -5.20 -12.67
C ILE A 269 -2.97 -5.19 -12.35
N ALA A 270 -2.55 -4.41 -11.35
CA ALA A 270 -1.15 -4.36 -10.89
C ALA A 270 -0.54 -5.75 -10.59
N PHE A 271 -1.38 -6.76 -10.30
CA PHE A 271 -0.95 -8.14 -10.10
C PHE A 271 -0.30 -8.77 -11.33
N LEU A 272 -0.50 -8.24 -12.54
CA LEU A 272 0.15 -8.69 -13.78
C LEU A 272 1.62 -8.26 -13.84
N LEU A 273 1.96 -7.11 -13.24
CA LEU A 273 3.33 -6.59 -13.17
C LEU A 273 4.16 -7.25 -12.05
N VAL A 274 3.51 -8.02 -11.19
CA VAL A 274 4.15 -8.66 -10.05
C VAL A 274 4.33 -10.14 -10.33
N VAL A 275 5.56 -10.65 -10.21
CA VAL A 275 5.76 -12.10 -10.33
C VAL A 275 4.99 -12.81 -9.20
N SER A 276 3.98 -13.54 -9.61
CA SER A 276 2.97 -14.15 -8.74
C SER A 276 2.98 -15.67 -8.85
N GLY A 277 2.12 -16.32 -8.08
CA GLY A 277 1.87 -17.76 -8.20
C GLY A 277 1.45 -18.21 -9.59
N GLN A 278 0.82 -17.31 -10.39
CA GLN A 278 0.49 -17.58 -11.79
C GLN A 278 1.76 -17.76 -12.63
N HIS A 279 2.73 -16.84 -12.51
CA HIS A 279 4.00 -16.89 -13.24
C HIS A 279 4.77 -18.17 -12.93
N ILE A 280 4.96 -18.46 -11.63
CA ILE A 280 5.63 -19.69 -11.17
C ILE A 280 4.92 -20.95 -11.70
N SER A 281 3.60 -20.96 -11.63
CA SER A 281 2.79 -22.09 -12.11
C SER A 281 2.84 -22.25 -13.63
N LEU A 282 2.79 -21.15 -14.39
CA LEU A 282 2.87 -21.18 -15.85
C LEU A 282 4.22 -21.75 -16.31
N VAL A 283 5.33 -21.24 -15.78
CA VAL A 283 6.68 -21.71 -16.09
C VAL A 283 6.81 -23.20 -15.71
N GLY A 284 6.52 -23.51 -14.45
CA GLY A 284 6.67 -24.87 -13.93
C GLY A 284 5.78 -25.89 -14.62
N LEU A 285 4.50 -25.58 -14.87
CA LEU A 285 3.58 -26.50 -15.57
C LEU A 285 3.93 -26.65 -17.05
N THR A 286 4.45 -25.61 -17.69
CA THR A 286 4.90 -25.71 -19.09
C THR A 286 6.05 -26.68 -19.21
N ILE A 287 7.10 -26.53 -18.39
CA ILE A 287 8.25 -27.43 -18.37
C ILE A 287 7.80 -28.85 -18.00
N PHE A 288 6.98 -29.00 -16.96
CA PHE A 288 6.44 -30.29 -16.54
C PHE A 288 5.69 -30.99 -17.66
N LYS A 289 4.81 -30.28 -18.39
CA LYS A 289 4.06 -30.83 -19.51
C LYS A 289 4.98 -31.25 -20.68
N LEU A 290 6.02 -30.47 -20.97
CA LEU A 290 7.01 -30.79 -22.01
C LEU A 290 7.77 -32.09 -21.65
N LEU A 291 8.28 -32.20 -20.42
CA LEU A 291 8.96 -33.42 -19.95
C LEU A 291 8.02 -34.63 -19.95
N ARG A 292 6.75 -34.43 -19.54
CA ARG A 292 5.74 -35.52 -19.62
C ARG A 292 5.43 -35.97 -21.06
N LYS A 293 5.43 -35.02 -22.01
CA LYS A 293 5.31 -35.38 -23.45
C LYS A 293 6.54 -36.14 -23.95
N ALA A 294 7.72 -35.85 -23.40
CA ALA A 294 8.96 -36.60 -23.66
C ALA A 294 9.06 -37.91 -22.84
N ALA A 295 7.93 -38.38 -22.25
CA ALA A 295 7.80 -39.64 -21.53
C ALA A 295 8.61 -39.77 -20.21
N PHE A 296 9.14 -38.64 -19.65
CA PHE A 296 9.80 -38.68 -18.33
C PHE A 296 8.83 -39.09 -17.22
N SER A 297 9.31 -39.80 -16.19
CA SER A 297 8.51 -40.19 -15.02
C SER A 297 8.08 -38.99 -14.18
N PHE A 298 7.08 -39.15 -13.30
CA PHE A 298 6.67 -38.09 -12.38
C PHE A 298 7.79 -37.72 -11.42
N GLN A 299 8.54 -38.70 -10.93
CA GLN A 299 9.69 -38.50 -10.06
C GLN A 299 10.78 -37.68 -10.75
N THR A 300 11.15 -38.07 -11.99
CA THR A 300 12.14 -37.32 -12.78
C THR A 300 11.68 -35.89 -13.03
N CYS A 301 10.40 -35.70 -13.36
CA CYS A 301 9.85 -34.36 -13.51
C CYS A 301 9.95 -33.52 -12.20
N PHE A 302 9.71 -34.14 -11.04
CA PHE A 302 9.89 -33.48 -9.75
C PHE A 302 11.32 -32.97 -9.55
N PHE A 303 12.32 -33.84 -9.74
CA PHE A 303 13.74 -33.49 -9.55
C PHE A 303 14.26 -32.46 -10.56
N LEU A 304 13.72 -32.41 -11.78
CA LEU A 304 14.14 -31.43 -12.79
C LEU A 304 13.41 -30.10 -12.67
N VAL A 305 12.07 -30.13 -12.49
CA VAL A 305 11.26 -28.90 -12.54
C VAL A 305 11.38 -28.08 -11.25
N THR A 306 11.46 -28.73 -10.09
CA THR A 306 11.52 -28.02 -8.80
C THR A 306 12.73 -27.07 -8.70
N PRO A 307 13.98 -27.50 -9.01
CA PRO A 307 15.12 -26.60 -9.00
C PRO A 307 15.00 -25.45 -10.01
N ILE A 308 14.46 -25.69 -11.21
CA ILE A 308 14.29 -24.66 -12.23
C ILE A 308 13.33 -23.58 -11.74
N VAL A 309 12.18 -23.99 -11.17
CA VAL A 309 11.20 -23.07 -10.60
C VAL A 309 11.77 -22.29 -9.41
N PHE A 310 12.58 -22.94 -8.59
CA PHE A 310 13.28 -22.29 -7.48
C PHE A 310 14.30 -21.24 -7.96
N LEU A 311 15.12 -21.58 -8.96
CA LEU A 311 16.08 -20.64 -9.57
C LEU A 311 15.36 -19.46 -10.24
N TYR A 312 14.24 -19.71 -10.93
CA TYR A 312 13.42 -18.64 -11.48
C TYR A 312 12.87 -17.72 -10.39
N ALA A 313 12.39 -18.26 -9.28
CA ALA A 313 11.93 -17.46 -8.15
C ALA A 313 13.06 -16.62 -7.53
N LEU A 314 14.28 -17.18 -7.42
CA LEU A 314 15.47 -16.42 -6.97
C LEU A 314 15.80 -15.27 -7.94
N MET A 315 15.75 -15.52 -9.25
CA MET A 315 16.00 -14.51 -10.27
C MET A 315 15.02 -13.34 -10.18
N THR A 316 13.76 -13.59 -9.83
CA THR A 316 12.69 -12.59 -9.72
C THR A 316 12.63 -11.89 -8.37
N GLY A 317 13.60 -12.07 -7.48
CA GLY A 317 13.72 -11.40 -6.19
C GLY A 317 13.13 -12.13 -4.98
N PHE A 318 12.65 -13.36 -5.15
CA PHE A 318 12.21 -14.30 -4.09
C PHE A 318 11.23 -13.67 -3.06
N SER A 319 10.28 -12.86 -3.53
CA SER A 319 9.24 -12.26 -2.69
C SER A 319 8.42 -13.31 -1.95
N VAL A 320 7.70 -12.92 -0.87
CA VAL A 320 6.84 -13.85 -0.09
C VAL A 320 5.81 -14.54 -0.98
N SER A 321 5.25 -13.83 -1.98
CA SER A 321 4.35 -14.42 -2.99
C SER A 321 5.03 -15.50 -3.82
N CYS A 322 6.30 -15.29 -4.22
CA CYS A 322 7.09 -16.30 -4.94
C CYS A 322 7.42 -17.50 -4.04
N GLN A 323 7.84 -17.25 -2.79
CA GLN A 323 8.11 -18.34 -1.82
C GLN A 323 6.88 -19.24 -1.64
N ARG A 324 5.70 -18.65 -1.39
CA ARG A 324 4.46 -19.40 -1.29
C ARG A 324 4.20 -20.23 -2.55
N ALA A 325 4.36 -19.64 -3.73
CA ALA A 325 4.11 -20.31 -4.99
C ALA A 325 5.06 -21.50 -5.23
N VAL A 326 6.34 -21.32 -4.94
CA VAL A 326 7.35 -22.40 -5.03
C VAL A 326 7.01 -23.55 -4.08
N ILE A 327 6.69 -23.26 -2.82
CA ILE A 327 6.34 -24.29 -1.85
C ILE A 327 5.08 -25.06 -2.30
N MET A 328 4.02 -24.34 -2.68
CA MET A 328 2.77 -24.97 -3.15
C MET A 328 2.99 -25.78 -4.44
N PHE A 329 3.80 -25.28 -5.36
CA PHE A 329 4.13 -25.98 -6.59
C PHE A 329 4.98 -27.24 -6.34
N THR A 330 5.93 -27.18 -5.43
CA THR A 330 6.71 -28.34 -4.97
C THR A 330 5.79 -29.40 -4.37
N ILE A 331 4.85 -29.02 -3.50
CA ILE A 331 3.84 -29.94 -2.93
C ILE A 331 2.97 -30.57 -4.05
N LEU A 332 2.59 -29.78 -5.08
CA LEU A 332 1.85 -30.28 -6.23
C LEU A 332 2.64 -31.35 -7.00
N LEU A 333 3.93 -31.12 -7.25
CA LEU A 333 4.77 -32.10 -7.94
C LEU A 333 5.02 -33.34 -7.08
N THR A 334 5.23 -33.15 -5.77
CA THR A 334 5.37 -34.27 -4.81
C THR A 334 4.12 -35.13 -4.79
N SER A 335 2.93 -34.52 -4.71
CA SER A 335 1.66 -35.27 -4.72
C SER A 335 1.52 -36.14 -6.00
N LYS A 336 1.91 -35.58 -7.16
CA LYS A 336 1.93 -36.33 -8.42
C LYS A 336 2.96 -37.46 -8.46
N ALA A 337 4.15 -37.20 -7.86
CA ALA A 337 5.23 -38.19 -7.82
C ALA A 337 4.92 -39.39 -6.91
N VAL A 338 4.16 -39.13 -5.81
CA VAL A 338 3.74 -40.15 -4.83
C VAL A 338 2.39 -40.77 -5.18
N GLY A 339 1.62 -40.17 -6.11
CA GLY A 339 0.28 -40.64 -6.50
C GLY A 339 -0.85 -40.18 -5.59
N GLU A 340 -0.63 -39.15 -4.77
CA GLU A 340 -1.62 -38.59 -3.86
C GLU A 340 -2.39 -37.40 -4.47
N GLU A 341 -3.59 -37.13 -3.94
CA GLU A 341 -4.41 -36.00 -4.38
C GLU A 341 -3.86 -34.68 -3.82
N TYR A 342 -3.67 -33.71 -4.72
CA TYR A 342 -3.29 -32.35 -4.33
C TYR A 342 -4.47 -31.57 -3.72
N ASP A 343 -4.29 -31.01 -2.52
CA ASP A 343 -5.24 -30.11 -1.88
C ASP A 343 -4.65 -28.71 -1.74
N MET A 344 -5.25 -27.75 -2.46
CA MET A 344 -4.75 -26.37 -2.51
C MET A 344 -4.77 -25.67 -1.15
N LEU A 345 -5.83 -25.87 -0.35
CA LEU A 345 -5.97 -25.22 0.95
C LEU A 345 -4.92 -25.73 1.95
N THR A 346 -4.69 -27.04 1.95
CA THR A 346 -3.64 -27.68 2.74
C THR A 346 -2.25 -27.19 2.32
N SER A 347 -1.98 -27.12 1.03
CA SER A 347 -0.70 -26.64 0.51
C SER A 347 -0.43 -25.18 0.84
N ALA A 348 -1.45 -24.30 0.74
CA ALA A 348 -1.35 -22.91 1.14
C ALA A 348 -1.09 -22.77 2.66
N SER A 349 -1.73 -23.63 3.46
CA SER A 349 -1.53 -23.66 4.91
C SER A 349 -0.10 -24.05 5.29
N VAL A 350 0.44 -25.08 4.66
CA VAL A 350 1.84 -25.50 4.86
C VAL A 350 2.80 -24.38 4.47
N ALA A 351 2.57 -23.75 3.30
CA ALA A 351 3.39 -22.62 2.87
C ALA A 351 3.34 -21.45 3.89
N GLY A 352 2.14 -21.13 4.40
CA GLY A 352 1.97 -20.07 5.40
C GLY A 352 2.70 -20.38 6.71
N ILE A 353 2.61 -21.61 7.20
CA ILE A 353 3.34 -22.04 8.41
C ILE A 353 4.84 -21.89 8.21
N ILE A 354 5.39 -22.39 7.10
CA ILE A 354 6.84 -22.31 6.82
C ILE A 354 7.29 -20.85 6.75
N ILE A 355 6.58 -20.01 5.99
CA ILE A 355 6.95 -18.61 5.79
C ILE A 355 6.88 -17.84 7.11
N LEU A 356 5.80 -17.95 7.86
CA LEU A 356 5.63 -17.23 9.13
C LEU A 356 6.50 -17.79 10.26
N PHE A 357 6.92 -19.04 10.17
CA PHE A 357 7.90 -19.60 11.11
C PHE A 357 9.30 -19.02 10.84
N ILE A 358 9.68 -18.84 9.57
CA ILE A 358 10.96 -18.23 9.18
C ILE A 358 10.93 -16.74 9.54
N ASN A 359 9.93 -16.01 9.05
CA ASN A 359 9.76 -14.58 9.29
C ASN A 359 8.32 -14.26 9.77
N PRO A 360 8.07 -14.14 11.08
CA PRO A 360 6.77 -13.78 11.64
C PRO A 360 6.25 -12.42 11.17
N LEU A 361 7.15 -11.44 10.93
CA LEU A 361 6.79 -10.10 10.50
C LEU A 361 6.26 -10.05 9.05
N ALA A 362 6.48 -11.11 8.26
CA ALA A 362 5.92 -11.23 6.91
C ALA A 362 4.38 -11.19 6.88
N VAL A 363 3.69 -11.31 8.02
CA VAL A 363 2.23 -11.12 8.12
C VAL A 363 1.80 -9.70 7.75
N PHE A 364 2.68 -8.71 7.88
CA PHE A 364 2.45 -7.31 7.52
C PHE A 364 2.85 -6.97 6.08
N ASP A 365 3.50 -7.89 5.35
CA ASP A 365 3.81 -7.71 3.92
C ASP A 365 2.51 -7.75 3.10
N SER A 366 2.18 -6.64 2.42
CA SER A 366 0.97 -6.53 1.60
C SER A 366 0.93 -7.60 0.50
N GLY A 367 2.06 -7.91 -0.12
CA GLY A 367 2.17 -8.96 -1.13
C GLY A 367 1.85 -10.34 -0.56
N ALA A 368 2.27 -10.63 0.68
CA ALA A 368 1.89 -11.85 1.39
C ALA A 368 0.37 -11.88 1.63
N VAL A 369 -0.20 -10.81 2.16
CA VAL A 369 -1.63 -10.72 2.46
C VAL A 369 -2.47 -10.95 1.21
N PHE A 370 -2.21 -10.24 0.10
CA PHE A 370 -2.92 -10.46 -1.17
C PHE A 370 -2.77 -11.89 -1.69
N SER A 371 -1.57 -12.42 -1.64
CA SER A 371 -1.24 -13.76 -2.16
C SER A 371 -1.93 -14.88 -1.40
N PHE A 372 -1.97 -14.81 -0.05
CA PHE A 372 -2.67 -15.76 0.79
C PHE A 372 -4.19 -15.56 0.73
N ALA A 373 -4.68 -14.33 0.76
CA ALA A 373 -6.11 -14.04 0.59
C ALA A 373 -6.66 -14.63 -0.70
N ALA A 374 -5.95 -14.44 -1.83
CA ALA A 374 -6.34 -15.05 -3.10
C ALA A 374 -6.44 -16.59 -3.01
N SER A 375 -5.49 -17.25 -2.33
CA SER A 375 -5.51 -18.72 -2.18
C SER A 375 -6.67 -19.18 -1.29
N PHE A 376 -6.97 -18.44 -0.21
CA PHE A 376 -8.06 -18.75 0.71
C PHE A 376 -9.44 -18.39 0.14
N VAL A 377 -9.50 -17.55 -0.88
CA VAL A 377 -10.72 -17.32 -1.69
C VAL A 377 -10.86 -18.41 -2.76
N LEU A 378 -9.79 -18.73 -3.50
CA LEU A 378 -9.81 -19.72 -4.58
C LEU A 378 -10.25 -21.10 -4.09
N ALA A 379 -9.63 -21.61 -3.03
CA ALA A 379 -9.85 -22.98 -2.59
C ALA A 379 -11.27 -23.25 -2.08
N PRO A 380 -11.90 -22.45 -1.19
CA PRO A 380 -13.22 -22.72 -0.67
C PRO A 380 -14.38 -22.17 -1.53
N SER A 381 -14.12 -21.19 -2.39
CA SER A 381 -15.18 -20.49 -3.14
C SER A 381 -15.14 -20.76 -4.63
N VAL A 382 -14.03 -20.45 -5.29
CA VAL A 382 -13.93 -20.53 -6.76
C VAL A 382 -13.91 -21.97 -7.24
N ILE A 383 -13.05 -22.83 -6.66
CA ILE A 383 -12.93 -24.23 -7.09
C ILE A 383 -14.25 -25.00 -6.95
N PRO A 384 -15.01 -24.91 -5.84
CA PRO A 384 -16.32 -25.54 -5.75
C PRO A 384 -17.34 -25.00 -6.75
N CYS A 385 -17.38 -23.68 -6.99
CA CYS A 385 -18.26 -23.07 -7.97
C CYS A 385 -17.94 -23.57 -9.39
N ASP A 386 -16.67 -23.60 -9.76
CA ASP A 386 -16.20 -24.13 -11.05
C ASP A 386 -16.54 -25.60 -11.26
N ARG A 387 -16.42 -26.41 -10.21
CA ARG A 387 -16.81 -27.82 -10.23
C ARG A 387 -18.31 -27.97 -10.50
N GLU A 388 -19.14 -27.25 -9.76
CA GLU A 388 -20.58 -27.34 -9.92
C GLU A 388 -21.05 -26.78 -11.27
N TYR A 389 -20.41 -25.71 -11.77
CA TYR A 389 -20.66 -25.21 -13.11
C TYR A 389 -20.28 -26.23 -14.20
N SER A 390 -19.14 -26.88 -14.06
CA SER A 390 -18.69 -27.94 -14.98
C SER A 390 -19.63 -29.15 -14.93
N ASN A 391 -20.14 -29.53 -13.76
CA ASN A 391 -21.14 -30.59 -13.59
C ASN A 391 -22.46 -30.21 -14.32
N LEU A 392 -22.88 -28.95 -14.21
CA LEU A 392 -24.07 -28.43 -14.92
C LEU A 392 -23.94 -28.61 -16.44
N ILE A 393 -22.78 -28.27 -17.01
CA ILE A 393 -22.55 -28.42 -18.45
C ILE A 393 -22.52 -29.90 -18.86
N LYS A 394 -21.81 -30.74 -18.13
CA LYS A 394 -21.77 -32.20 -18.38
C LYS A 394 -23.18 -32.82 -18.37
N GLN A 395 -24.04 -32.38 -17.43
CA GLN A 395 -25.41 -32.87 -17.38
C GLN A 395 -26.27 -32.41 -18.56
N ARG A 396 -26.02 -31.21 -19.11
CA ARG A 396 -26.69 -30.74 -20.33
C ARG A 396 -26.32 -31.53 -21.57
N HIS A 397 -25.07 -31.92 -21.67
CA HIS A 397 -24.49 -32.66 -22.84
C HIS A 397 -24.23 -34.13 -22.52
N LYS A 398 -25.00 -34.72 -21.59
CA LYS A 398 -24.83 -36.10 -21.09
C LYS A 398 -24.77 -37.16 -22.17
N PHE A 399 -25.41 -36.90 -23.32
CA PHE A 399 -25.52 -37.84 -24.43
C PHE A 399 -24.58 -37.52 -25.60
N GLU A 400 -23.73 -36.48 -25.46
CA GLU A 400 -22.75 -36.13 -26.50
C GLU A 400 -21.37 -36.69 -26.09
N HIS A 401 -20.92 -37.72 -26.80
CA HIS A 401 -19.60 -38.34 -26.59
C HIS A 401 -18.50 -37.33 -26.96
N GLY A 402 -17.54 -37.08 -26.07
CA GLY A 402 -16.38 -36.21 -26.31
C GLY A 402 -16.69 -34.71 -26.32
N TYR A 403 -17.81 -34.25 -25.75
CA TYR A 403 -18.16 -32.84 -25.71
C TYR A 403 -17.04 -31.98 -25.10
N LYS A 404 -16.58 -30.97 -25.85
CA LYS A 404 -15.67 -29.92 -25.37
C LYS A 404 -16.48 -28.64 -25.09
N LEU A 405 -16.17 -27.96 -23.98
CA LEU A 405 -16.79 -26.69 -23.68
C LEU A 405 -16.69 -25.72 -24.84
N SER A 406 -17.83 -25.14 -25.24
CA SER A 406 -17.88 -24.06 -26.22
C SER A 406 -17.17 -22.81 -25.72
N PHE A 407 -16.82 -21.88 -26.63
CA PHE A 407 -16.18 -20.62 -26.23
C PHE A 407 -17.05 -19.85 -25.23
N ILE A 408 -18.36 -19.77 -25.46
CA ILE A 408 -19.31 -19.08 -24.57
C ILE A 408 -19.32 -19.72 -23.17
N GLU A 409 -19.27 -21.03 -23.06
CA GLU A 409 -19.26 -21.72 -21.76
C GLU A 409 -17.96 -21.50 -21.00
N LYS A 410 -16.84 -21.47 -21.72
CA LYS A 410 -15.52 -21.12 -21.13
C LYS A 410 -15.53 -19.68 -20.61
N THR A 411 -16.04 -18.73 -21.39
CA THR A 411 -16.14 -17.33 -20.98
C THR A 411 -17.07 -17.15 -19.76
N LYS A 412 -18.24 -17.81 -19.74
CA LYS A 412 -19.13 -17.80 -18.58
C LYS A 412 -18.49 -18.38 -17.33
N LYS A 413 -17.70 -19.43 -17.48
CA LYS A 413 -16.94 -20.02 -16.39
C LYS A 413 -15.87 -19.06 -15.89
N ALA A 414 -15.10 -18.46 -16.78
CA ALA A 414 -14.07 -17.48 -16.43
C ALA A 414 -14.70 -16.25 -15.72
N LEU A 415 -15.82 -15.74 -16.22
CA LEU A 415 -16.55 -14.65 -15.59
C LEU A 415 -17.02 -15.00 -14.17
N LEU A 416 -17.57 -16.19 -13.96
CA LEU A 416 -17.96 -16.65 -12.61
C LEU A 416 -16.76 -16.68 -11.67
N SER A 417 -15.63 -17.23 -12.12
CA SER A 417 -14.40 -17.29 -11.33
C SER A 417 -13.87 -15.88 -11.02
N ALA A 418 -13.84 -14.97 -12.01
CA ALA A 418 -13.40 -13.59 -11.85
C ALA A 418 -14.29 -12.83 -10.83
N VAL A 419 -15.60 -12.98 -10.91
CA VAL A 419 -16.56 -12.38 -9.96
C VAL A 419 -16.30 -12.90 -8.55
N MET A 420 -16.12 -14.20 -8.36
CA MET A 420 -15.87 -14.78 -7.04
C MET A 420 -14.54 -14.31 -6.44
N ILE A 421 -13.48 -14.22 -7.25
CA ILE A 421 -12.17 -13.72 -6.81
C ILE A 421 -12.27 -12.24 -6.46
N TYR A 422 -12.90 -11.45 -7.32
CA TYR A 422 -13.09 -10.01 -7.10
C TYR A 422 -13.79 -9.72 -5.78
N PHE A 423 -15.00 -10.27 -5.58
CA PHE A 423 -15.71 -10.09 -4.31
C PHE A 423 -14.93 -10.62 -3.12
N GLY A 424 -14.18 -11.71 -3.27
CA GLY A 424 -13.38 -12.26 -2.20
C GLY A 424 -12.18 -11.39 -1.80
N LEU A 425 -11.64 -10.60 -2.73
CA LEU A 425 -10.48 -9.73 -2.49
C LEU A 425 -10.85 -8.27 -2.17
N LEU A 426 -12.09 -7.86 -2.40
CA LEU A 426 -12.51 -6.45 -2.21
C LEU A 426 -12.14 -5.85 -0.84
N PRO A 427 -12.32 -6.55 0.32
CA PRO A 427 -11.92 -5.97 1.60
C PRO A 427 -10.41 -5.72 1.70
N VAL A 428 -9.59 -6.57 1.08
CA VAL A 428 -8.13 -6.42 1.07
C VAL A 428 -7.74 -5.26 0.15
N ILE A 429 -8.36 -5.15 -1.03
CA ILE A 429 -8.15 -4.03 -1.95
C ILE A 429 -8.53 -2.71 -1.26
N SER A 430 -9.73 -2.62 -0.70
CA SER A 430 -10.22 -1.45 0.02
C SER A 430 -9.34 -1.07 1.24
N TYR A 431 -8.72 -2.05 1.92
CA TYR A 431 -7.85 -1.80 3.07
C TYR A 431 -6.51 -1.16 2.67
N TYR A 432 -5.92 -1.56 1.54
CA TYR A 432 -4.61 -1.08 1.10
C TYR A 432 -4.66 0.08 0.11
N PHE A 433 -5.71 0.14 -0.74
CA PHE A 433 -5.83 1.18 -1.78
C PHE A 433 -6.95 2.19 -1.50
N TYR A 434 -7.82 1.93 -0.51
CA TYR A 434 -8.94 2.80 -0.11
C TYR A 434 -10.00 3.02 -1.17
N GLU A 435 -9.84 2.43 -2.34
CA GLU A 435 -10.73 2.48 -3.49
C GLU A 435 -10.82 1.10 -4.15
N ILE A 436 -11.83 0.93 -4.98
CA ILE A 436 -12.05 -0.32 -5.71
C ILE A 436 -12.19 -0.05 -7.20
N PRO A 437 -11.45 -0.77 -8.06
CA PRO A 437 -11.58 -0.68 -9.51
C PRO A 437 -12.80 -1.48 -9.97
N VAL A 438 -13.85 -0.79 -10.42
CA VAL A 438 -15.14 -1.42 -10.76
C VAL A 438 -15.04 -2.35 -11.97
N TYR A 439 -14.24 -1.97 -12.96
CA TYR A 439 -14.10 -2.72 -14.20
C TYR A 439 -13.09 -3.87 -14.16
N GLN A 440 -12.41 -4.07 -13.02
CA GLN A 440 -11.40 -5.13 -12.85
C GLN A 440 -11.91 -6.53 -13.24
N VAL A 441 -13.18 -6.84 -12.99
CA VAL A 441 -13.78 -8.15 -13.36
C VAL A 441 -13.74 -8.35 -14.88
N LEU A 442 -14.16 -7.33 -15.64
CA LEU A 442 -14.17 -7.38 -17.10
C LEU A 442 -12.74 -7.45 -17.65
N LEU A 443 -11.86 -6.59 -17.14
CA LEU A 443 -10.45 -6.60 -17.49
C LEU A 443 -9.81 -7.98 -17.24
N SER A 444 -10.09 -8.58 -16.08
CA SER A 444 -9.53 -9.90 -15.75
C SER A 444 -9.97 -10.98 -16.73
N VAL A 445 -11.21 -10.95 -17.24
CA VAL A 445 -11.68 -11.93 -18.22
C VAL A 445 -10.95 -11.80 -19.56
N ILE A 446 -10.56 -10.59 -19.94
CA ILE A 446 -9.83 -10.31 -21.20
C ILE A 446 -8.32 -10.53 -20.99
N LEU A 447 -7.75 -9.95 -19.94
CA LEU A 447 -6.29 -9.88 -19.78
C LEU A 447 -5.67 -11.15 -19.15
N MET A 448 -6.40 -11.95 -18.39
CA MET A 448 -5.87 -13.21 -17.84
C MET A 448 -5.52 -14.24 -18.92
N PRO A 449 -6.37 -14.51 -19.95
CA PRO A 449 -5.96 -15.36 -21.07
C PRO A 449 -4.79 -14.78 -21.85
N LEU A 450 -4.76 -13.45 -22.06
CA LEU A 450 -3.67 -12.77 -22.73
C LEU A 450 -2.35 -12.96 -21.95
N SER A 451 -2.35 -12.71 -20.64
CA SER A 451 -1.16 -12.87 -19.80
C SER A 451 -0.66 -14.32 -19.75
N ALA A 452 -1.56 -15.30 -19.84
CA ALA A 452 -1.20 -16.71 -19.86
C ALA A 452 -0.39 -17.10 -21.12
N VAL A 453 -0.51 -16.34 -22.21
CA VAL A 453 0.30 -16.49 -23.42
C VAL A 453 1.51 -15.54 -23.38
N LEU A 454 1.30 -14.27 -22.97
CA LEU A 454 2.32 -13.24 -22.96
C LEU A 454 3.49 -13.58 -22.04
N ILE A 455 3.25 -14.04 -20.80
CA ILE A 455 4.30 -14.34 -19.84
C ILE A 455 5.29 -15.41 -20.35
N PRO A 456 4.87 -16.60 -20.82
CA PRO A 456 5.79 -17.56 -21.42
C PRO A 456 6.47 -17.02 -22.69
N LEU A 457 5.75 -16.24 -23.50
CA LEU A 457 6.29 -15.65 -24.73
C LEU A 457 7.44 -14.68 -24.40
N VAL A 458 7.21 -13.74 -23.47
CA VAL A 458 8.24 -12.77 -23.03
C VAL A 458 9.45 -13.49 -22.44
N LEU A 459 9.23 -14.50 -21.58
CA LEU A 459 10.32 -15.31 -21.01
C LEU A 459 11.14 -16.01 -22.09
N CYS A 460 10.50 -16.70 -23.01
CA CYS A 460 11.19 -17.38 -24.11
C CYS A 460 11.93 -16.39 -25.02
N THR A 461 11.27 -15.30 -25.38
CA THR A 461 11.84 -14.25 -26.23
C THR A 461 13.07 -13.63 -25.59
N GLY A 462 13.02 -13.30 -24.31
CA GLY A 462 14.14 -12.70 -23.57
C GLY A 462 15.29 -13.68 -23.33
N LEU A 463 15.01 -14.86 -22.81
CA LEU A 463 16.05 -15.87 -22.50
C LEU A 463 16.78 -16.40 -23.73
N PHE A 464 16.06 -16.64 -24.82
CA PHE A 464 16.61 -17.18 -26.07
C PHE A 464 16.94 -16.12 -27.12
N ARG A 465 16.78 -14.82 -26.79
CA ARG A 465 17.07 -13.68 -27.67
C ARG A 465 16.31 -13.74 -29.01
N LEU A 466 15.06 -14.16 -29.00
CA LEU A 466 14.23 -14.40 -30.19
C LEU A 466 13.66 -13.07 -30.73
N ARG A 467 14.46 -12.25 -31.39
CA ARG A 467 14.07 -10.94 -31.94
C ARG A 467 12.83 -11.01 -32.85
N ILE A 468 12.68 -12.09 -33.61
CA ILE A 468 11.55 -12.28 -34.54
C ILE A 468 10.18 -12.27 -33.83
N LEU A 469 10.13 -12.57 -32.52
CA LEU A 469 8.90 -12.56 -31.72
C LEU A 469 8.61 -11.22 -31.05
N MET A 470 9.54 -10.22 -31.11
CA MET A 470 9.35 -8.91 -30.49
C MET A 470 8.10 -8.16 -30.99
N PRO A 471 7.78 -8.15 -32.31
CA PRO A 471 6.56 -7.48 -32.76
C PRO A 471 5.29 -8.09 -32.15
N LEU A 472 5.28 -9.39 -31.88
CA LEU A 472 4.14 -10.05 -31.23
C LEU A 472 4.06 -9.64 -29.74
N VAL A 473 5.20 -9.56 -29.05
CA VAL A 473 5.29 -9.05 -27.66
C VAL A 473 4.79 -7.62 -27.61
N HIS A 474 5.26 -6.75 -28.49
CA HIS A 474 4.82 -5.36 -28.62
C HIS A 474 3.29 -5.25 -28.73
N VAL A 475 2.69 -5.89 -29.73
CA VAL A 475 1.23 -5.83 -29.94
C VAL A 475 0.46 -6.28 -28.70
N MET A 476 0.94 -7.31 -28.01
CA MET A 476 0.25 -7.82 -26.81
C MET A 476 0.37 -6.87 -25.60
N ILE A 477 1.54 -6.24 -25.40
CA ILE A 477 1.73 -5.27 -24.32
C ILE A 477 0.95 -4.00 -24.61
N TYR A 478 1.06 -3.47 -25.83
CA TYR A 478 0.29 -2.31 -26.28
C TYR A 478 -1.22 -2.51 -26.09
N PHE A 479 -1.74 -3.69 -26.47
CA PHE A 479 -3.15 -4.01 -26.25
C PHE A 479 -3.51 -4.02 -24.75
N LEU A 480 -2.62 -4.52 -23.90
CA LEU A 480 -2.82 -4.56 -22.46
C LEU A 480 -2.85 -3.14 -21.87
N GLU A 481 -1.95 -2.24 -22.30
CA GLU A 481 -1.96 -0.83 -21.89
C GLU A 481 -3.21 -0.11 -22.41
N MET A 482 -3.53 -0.23 -23.68
CA MET A 482 -4.68 0.41 -24.31
C MET A 482 -6.01 0.03 -23.63
N VAL A 483 -6.22 -1.24 -23.32
CA VAL A 483 -7.46 -1.71 -22.66
C VAL A 483 -7.51 -1.24 -21.22
N SER A 484 -6.36 -1.15 -20.55
CA SER A 484 -6.26 -0.65 -19.18
C SER A 484 -6.58 0.83 -19.12
N ASP A 485 -5.96 1.62 -19.98
CA ASP A 485 -6.19 3.06 -20.09
C ASP A 485 -7.67 3.36 -20.44
N ALA A 486 -8.20 2.71 -21.46
CA ALA A 486 -9.60 2.85 -21.85
C ALA A 486 -10.57 2.56 -20.69
N SER A 487 -10.22 1.66 -19.80
CA SER A 487 -11.06 1.34 -18.63
C SER A 487 -11.12 2.48 -17.59
N LEU A 488 -10.09 3.30 -17.50
CA LEU A 488 -10.03 4.44 -16.57
C LEU A 488 -10.91 5.61 -17.04
N HIS A 489 -11.11 5.75 -18.35
CA HIS A 489 -11.97 6.77 -18.93
C HIS A 489 -13.47 6.42 -18.82
N LEU A 490 -13.82 5.21 -18.36
CA LEU A 490 -15.22 4.83 -18.12
C LEU A 490 -15.73 5.48 -16.82
N PRO A 491 -17.03 5.82 -16.76
CA PRO A 491 -17.63 6.42 -15.57
C PRO A 491 -17.51 5.49 -14.36
N PHE A 492 -17.21 6.05 -13.20
CA PHE A 492 -17.02 5.29 -11.96
C PHE A 492 -15.94 4.20 -12.04
N SER A 493 -14.86 4.41 -12.81
CA SER A 493 -13.75 3.46 -12.96
C SER A 493 -13.17 3.06 -11.62
N ASN A 494 -12.95 4.03 -10.74
CA ASN A 494 -12.51 3.83 -9.37
C ASN A 494 -13.52 4.46 -8.39
N VAL A 495 -13.83 3.74 -7.33
CA VAL A 495 -14.79 4.21 -6.33
C VAL A 495 -14.15 4.15 -4.94
N ILE A 496 -14.04 5.32 -4.31
CA ILE A 496 -13.47 5.47 -2.98
C ILE A 496 -14.39 4.84 -1.94
N THR A 497 -13.86 3.90 -1.17
CA THR A 497 -14.57 3.16 -0.11
C THR A 497 -14.09 3.51 1.30
N GLY A 498 -12.89 4.09 1.42
CA GLY A 498 -12.21 4.28 2.69
C GLY A 498 -11.56 2.99 3.21
N LYS A 499 -10.80 3.12 4.30
CA LYS A 499 -10.16 2.00 4.99
C LYS A 499 -11.21 1.25 5.83
N PRO A 500 -11.52 -0.01 5.53
CA PRO A 500 -12.52 -0.75 6.29
C PRO A 500 -11.97 -1.12 7.68
N GLY A 501 -12.77 -0.87 8.71
CA GLY A 501 -12.45 -1.36 10.05
C GLY A 501 -12.60 -2.88 10.18
N LEU A 502 -11.97 -3.46 11.19
CA LEU A 502 -11.94 -4.92 11.42
C LEU A 502 -13.35 -5.55 11.49
N PHE A 503 -14.29 -4.92 12.19
CA PHE A 503 -15.68 -5.39 12.27
C PHE A 503 -16.34 -5.47 10.88
N LYS A 504 -16.13 -4.47 10.05
CA LYS A 504 -16.64 -4.40 8.69
C LYS A 504 -16.08 -5.54 7.82
N ILE A 505 -14.78 -5.84 7.96
CA ILE A 505 -14.12 -6.94 7.25
C ILE A 505 -14.72 -8.29 7.68
N ILE A 506 -14.91 -8.50 8.97
CA ILE A 506 -15.50 -9.75 9.51
C ILE A 506 -16.94 -9.95 8.98
N LEU A 507 -17.76 -8.91 9.09
CA LEU A 507 -19.14 -8.94 8.58
C LEU A 507 -19.16 -9.20 7.07
N TYR A 508 -18.26 -8.57 6.33
CA TYR A 508 -18.13 -8.80 4.89
C TYR A 508 -17.84 -10.26 4.56
N TYR A 509 -16.86 -10.88 5.20
CA TYR A 509 -16.53 -12.28 4.94
C TYR A 509 -17.60 -13.26 5.41
N ALA A 510 -18.39 -12.92 6.43
CA ALA A 510 -19.57 -13.70 6.81
C ALA A 510 -20.62 -13.68 5.69
N VAL A 511 -20.94 -12.51 5.14
CA VAL A 511 -21.86 -12.35 3.99
C VAL A 511 -21.29 -13.02 2.74
N PHE A 512 -19.99 -12.88 2.46
CA PHE A 512 -19.32 -13.51 1.33
C PHE A 512 -19.38 -15.05 1.39
N THR A 513 -19.24 -15.63 2.59
CA THR A 513 -19.42 -17.07 2.79
C THR A 513 -20.86 -17.49 2.47
N GLY A 514 -21.84 -16.74 2.94
CA GLY A 514 -23.26 -16.95 2.59
C GLY A 514 -23.50 -16.85 1.06
N PHE A 515 -22.96 -15.81 0.42
CA PHE A 515 -23.02 -15.64 -1.04
C PHE A 515 -22.43 -16.83 -1.79
N THR A 516 -21.26 -17.31 -1.37
CA THR A 516 -20.60 -18.50 -1.95
C THR A 516 -21.47 -19.75 -1.83
N LEU A 517 -22.00 -20.03 -0.63
CA LEU A 517 -22.85 -21.18 -0.39
C LEU A 517 -24.16 -21.13 -1.19
N LEU A 518 -24.76 -19.94 -1.30
CA LEU A 518 -25.94 -19.70 -2.14
C LEU A 518 -25.63 -19.96 -3.61
N THR A 519 -24.51 -19.47 -4.12
CA THR A 519 -24.07 -19.67 -5.52
C THR A 519 -23.85 -21.16 -5.81
N ILE A 520 -23.14 -21.87 -4.95
CA ILE A 520 -22.94 -23.32 -5.07
C ILE A 520 -24.30 -24.05 -5.09
N SER A 521 -25.19 -23.69 -4.16
CA SER A 521 -26.53 -24.30 -4.06
C SER A 521 -27.38 -24.01 -5.32
N LEU A 522 -27.28 -22.81 -5.85
CA LEU A 522 -27.94 -22.41 -7.12
C LEU A 522 -27.46 -23.28 -8.28
N LEU A 523 -26.15 -23.45 -8.44
CA LEU A 523 -25.55 -24.28 -9.49
C LEU A 523 -25.98 -25.75 -9.35
N ARG A 524 -25.95 -26.32 -8.15
CA ARG A 524 -26.42 -27.68 -7.86
C ARG A 524 -27.91 -27.90 -8.23
N LYS A 525 -28.75 -26.95 -7.85
CA LYS A 525 -30.17 -27.01 -8.19
C LYS A 525 -30.41 -26.88 -9.70
N LYS A 526 -29.65 -26.02 -10.38
CA LYS A 526 -29.69 -25.89 -11.82
C LYS A 526 -29.24 -27.16 -12.53
N THR A 527 -28.24 -27.86 -12.00
CA THR A 527 -27.79 -29.18 -12.50
C THR A 527 -28.90 -30.20 -12.40
N LYS A 528 -29.55 -30.28 -11.22
CA LYS A 528 -30.70 -31.20 -11.01
C LYS A 528 -31.88 -30.88 -11.93
N GLU A 529 -32.22 -29.60 -12.16
CA GLU A 529 -33.30 -29.19 -13.08
C GLU A 529 -32.99 -29.56 -14.53
N SER A 530 -31.71 -29.52 -14.92
CA SER A 530 -31.26 -29.91 -16.28
C SER A 530 -31.32 -31.43 -16.53
N ASP A 531 -31.65 -32.25 -15.55
CA ASP A 531 -31.81 -33.67 -15.72
C ASP A 531 -33.06 -33.98 -16.56
N ARG A 532 -32.85 -34.53 -17.75
CA ARG A 532 -33.92 -34.87 -18.73
C ARG A 532 -34.84 -35.99 -18.24
N LEU A 533 -34.42 -36.76 -17.23
CA LEU A 533 -35.20 -37.84 -16.61
C LEU A 533 -36.22 -37.33 -15.57
N LEU A 534 -36.21 -36.03 -15.21
CA LEU A 534 -37.15 -35.48 -14.27
C LEU A 534 -38.52 -35.20 -14.88
N SER A 535 -39.61 -35.47 -14.14
CA SER A 535 -40.95 -35.13 -14.56
C SER A 535 -41.14 -33.60 -14.68
N PRO A 536 -42.04 -33.14 -15.57
CA PRO A 536 -42.30 -31.68 -15.76
C PRO A 536 -42.64 -30.92 -14.49
N GLU A 537 -43.39 -31.56 -13.58
CA GLU A 537 -43.78 -30.97 -12.29
C GLU A 537 -42.57 -30.73 -11.38
N LYS A 538 -41.71 -31.75 -11.24
CA LYS A 538 -40.45 -31.61 -10.47
C LYS A 538 -39.55 -30.54 -11.04
N ARG A 539 -39.48 -30.39 -12.38
CA ARG A 539 -38.75 -29.29 -13.03
C ARG A 539 -39.35 -27.91 -12.68
N LYS A 540 -40.69 -27.76 -12.69
CA LYS A 540 -41.34 -26.50 -12.27
C LYS A 540 -41.00 -26.10 -10.83
N VAL A 541 -41.05 -27.06 -9.89
CA VAL A 541 -40.69 -26.83 -8.49
C VAL A 541 -39.21 -26.41 -8.38
N LEU A 542 -38.29 -27.13 -9.00
CA LEU A 542 -36.86 -26.82 -8.99
C LEU A 542 -36.58 -25.44 -9.61
N ARG A 543 -37.30 -25.06 -10.69
CA ARG A 543 -37.18 -23.75 -11.32
C ARG A 543 -37.61 -22.61 -10.39
N LYS A 544 -38.72 -22.74 -9.66
CA LYS A 544 -39.16 -21.76 -8.65
C LYS A 544 -38.11 -21.60 -7.53
N VAL A 545 -37.61 -22.71 -7.03
CA VAL A 545 -36.58 -22.70 -5.99
C VAL A 545 -35.30 -22.05 -6.51
N ARG A 546 -34.89 -22.35 -7.76
CA ARG A 546 -33.71 -21.73 -8.39
C ARG A 546 -33.84 -20.21 -8.49
N ILE A 547 -35.00 -19.71 -8.92
CA ILE A 547 -35.25 -18.24 -9.03
C ILE A 547 -35.08 -17.60 -7.65
N LYS A 548 -35.63 -18.23 -6.59
CA LYS A 548 -35.45 -17.73 -5.22
C LYS A 548 -33.96 -17.65 -4.80
N TYR A 549 -33.17 -18.69 -5.07
CA TYR A 549 -31.74 -18.70 -4.75
C TYR A 549 -30.95 -17.70 -5.60
N ALA A 550 -31.34 -17.48 -6.86
CA ALA A 550 -30.74 -16.44 -7.71
C ALA A 550 -30.99 -15.04 -7.12
N GLY A 551 -32.25 -14.77 -6.69
CA GLY A 551 -32.57 -13.52 -6.00
C GLY A 551 -31.75 -13.29 -4.74
N PHE A 552 -31.61 -14.31 -3.89
CA PHE A 552 -30.78 -14.21 -2.68
C PHE A 552 -29.29 -14.00 -3.02
N SER A 553 -28.75 -14.67 -4.07
CA SER A 553 -27.36 -14.47 -4.47
C SER A 553 -27.12 -13.04 -4.99
N ILE A 554 -28.04 -12.49 -5.76
CA ILE A 554 -27.97 -11.09 -6.23
C ILE A 554 -28.07 -10.14 -5.02
N ALA A 555 -29.02 -10.36 -4.12
CA ALA A 555 -29.15 -9.53 -2.91
C ALA A 555 -27.87 -9.57 -2.04
N ALA A 556 -27.27 -10.75 -1.89
CA ALA A 556 -26.02 -10.91 -1.14
C ALA A 556 -24.85 -10.18 -1.85
N ALA A 557 -24.77 -10.23 -3.18
CA ALA A 557 -23.76 -9.48 -3.93
C ALA A 557 -23.93 -7.95 -3.76
N TRP A 558 -25.15 -7.45 -3.83
CA TRP A 558 -25.45 -6.05 -3.53
C TRP A 558 -25.13 -5.66 -2.09
N MET A 559 -25.43 -6.55 -1.12
CA MET A 559 -25.08 -6.33 0.28
C MET A 559 -23.56 -6.26 0.46
N LEU A 560 -22.80 -7.15 -0.18
CA LEU A 560 -21.32 -7.12 -0.15
C LEU A 560 -20.79 -5.78 -0.68
N PHE A 561 -21.33 -5.33 -1.80
CA PHE A 561 -20.93 -4.05 -2.37
C PHE A 561 -21.33 -2.89 -1.44
N ALA A 562 -22.58 -2.85 -0.99
CA ALA A 562 -23.08 -1.79 -0.11
C ALA A 562 -22.32 -1.68 1.22
N LEU A 563 -21.92 -2.82 1.82
CA LEU A 563 -21.15 -2.83 3.05
C LEU A 563 -19.84 -2.05 2.95
N LEU A 564 -19.19 -2.00 1.79
CA LEU A 564 -17.94 -1.27 1.61
C LEU A 564 -18.15 0.24 1.63
N PHE A 565 -19.37 0.73 1.32
CA PHE A 565 -19.70 2.15 1.27
C PHE A 565 -20.28 2.72 2.55
N ILE A 566 -20.58 1.86 3.54
CA ILE A 566 -21.03 2.30 4.85
C ILE A 566 -19.83 2.79 5.63
N ASN A 567 -19.62 4.09 5.65
CA ASN A 567 -18.62 4.72 6.50
C ASN A 567 -19.26 5.29 7.77
N PRO A 568 -18.52 5.43 8.87
CA PRO A 568 -19.02 6.13 10.05
C PRO A 568 -19.57 7.51 9.67
N PRO A 569 -20.61 8.00 10.36
CA PRO A 569 -21.11 9.34 10.10
C PRO A 569 -19.98 10.35 10.37
N SER A 570 -19.88 11.35 9.48
CA SER A 570 -18.93 12.45 9.67
C SER A 570 -19.22 13.19 10.98
N HIS A 571 -18.19 13.56 11.68
CA HIS A 571 -18.25 14.38 12.89
C HIS A 571 -17.42 15.64 12.70
N PHE A 572 -17.59 16.60 13.59
CA PHE A 572 -16.78 17.81 13.56
C PHE A 572 -15.34 17.45 13.94
N GLU A 573 -14.44 17.69 13.03
CA GLU A 573 -13.03 17.34 13.15
C GLU A 573 -12.18 18.33 12.35
N ILE A 574 -11.03 18.68 12.90
CA ILE A 574 -9.97 19.42 12.24
C ILE A 574 -8.72 18.56 12.26
N SER A 575 -8.10 18.34 11.11
CA SER A 575 -6.86 17.56 11.02
C SER A 575 -5.78 18.37 10.32
N MET A 576 -4.72 18.72 11.06
CA MET A 576 -3.49 19.27 10.51
C MET A 576 -2.64 18.13 10.00
N LEU A 577 -2.39 18.08 8.70
CA LEU A 577 -1.54 17.05 8.09
C LEU A 577 -0.06 17.40 8.29
N SER A 578 0.77 16.37 8.42
CA SER A 578 2.22 16.51 8.33
C SER A 578 2.61 16.51 6.86
N VAL A 579 2.72 17.67 6.27
CA VAL A 579 3.06 17.87 4.85
C VAL A 579 4.54 18.20 4.65
N GLY A 580 5.34 18.21 5.71
CA GLY A 580 6.69 18.76 5.68
C GLY A 580 6.65 20.28 5.93
N GLN A 581 7.46 21.04 5.19
CA GLN A 581 7.42 22.51 5.27
C GLN A 581 6.30 23.03 4.37
N GLY A 582 5.21 23.50 4.98
CA GLY A 582 3.99 23.92 4.34
C GLY A 582 2.76 23.70 5.21
N ASP A 583 1.57 23.96 4.72
CA ASP A 583 0.30 23.78 5.40
C ASP A 583 -0.63 22.81 4.67
N GLY A 584 -1.40 22.05 5.44
CA GLY A 584 -2.45 21.20 4.90
C GLY A 584 -3.47 20.87 6.00
N ILE A 585 -4.66 21.47 5.94
CA ILE A 585 -5.64 21.40 7.02
C ILE A 585 -6.97 20.88 6.47
N PHE A 586 -7.37 19.72 6.94
CA PHE A 586 -8.65 19.12 6.61
C PHE A 586 -9.70 19.45 7.67
N LEU A 587 -10.88 19.85 7.24
CA LEU A 587 -12.04 20.14 8.08
C LEU A 587 -13.20 19.24 7.69
N SER A 588 -13.74 18.51 8.66
CA SER A 588 -14.93 17.67 8.48
C SER A 588 -16.10 18.24 9.27
N SER A 589 -17.25 18.40 8.62
CA SER A 589 -18.50 18.80 9.29
C SER A 589 -19.45 17.61 9.40
N ARG A 590 -20.32 17.62 10.40
CA ARG A 590 -21.44 16.67 10.46
C ARG A 590 -22.32 16.82 9.23
N GLY A 591 -22.76 15.70 8.69
CA GLY A 591 -23.57 15.68 7.47
C GLY A 591 -22.78 15.44 6.20
N GLY A 592 -21.44 15.25 6.29
CA GLY A 592 -20.62 14.81 5.16
C GLY A 592 -20.15 15.94 4.26
N SER A 593 -20.00 17.15 4.80
CA SER A 593 -19.32 18.24 4.12
C SER A 593 -17.86 18.31 4.55
N TYR A 594 -16.97 18.46 3.56
CA TYR A 594 -15.53 18.41 3.74
C TYR A 594 -14.86 19.62 3.13
N TYR A 595 -13.93 20.20 3.86
CA TYR A 595 -13.20 21.39 3.47
C TYR A 595 -11.71 21.17 3.64
N PHE A 596 -10.92 21.91 2.88
CA PHE A 596 -9.48 21.86 2.98
C PHE A 596 -8.92 23.29 2.97
N ILE A 597 -7.88 23.56 3.73
CA ILE A 597 -7.15 24.83 3.73
C ILE A 597 -5.71 24.51 3.34
N ASP A 598 -5.23 25.16 2.28
CA ASP A 598 -3.90 24.94 1.68
C ASP A 598 -3.67 23.48 1.25
N GLY A 599 -2.46 22.94 1.34
CA GLY A 599 -2.17 21.55 1.01
C GLY A 599 -0.86 21.38 0.28
N GLY A 600 0.06 22.32 0.41
CA GLY A 600 1.35 22.29 -0.27
C GLY A 600 2.53 21.88 0.62
N SER A 601 3.68 21.77 -0.01
CA SER A 601 4.97 21.53 0.63
C SER A 601 6.14 22.01 -0.23
N SER A 602 7.11 22.68 0.42
CA SER A 602 8.41 23.01 -0.22
C SER A 602 9.49 21.96 0.05
N SER A 603 9.28 21.04 0.98
CA SER A 603 10.27 20.03 1.36
C SER A 603 9.95 18.60 0.89
N GLU A 604 8.69 18.30 0.60
CA GLU A 604 8.25 16.99 0.13
C GLU A 604 7.71 17.07 -1.30
N LYS A 605 8.19 16.20 -2.18
CA LYS A 605 7.73 16.12 -3.57
C LYS A 605 6.44 15.30 -3.66
N GLN A 606 5.55 15.67 -4.57
CA GLN A 606 4.30 14.96 -4.87
C GLN A 606 3.43 14.77 -3.62
N ILE A 607 3.28 15.84 -2.83
CA ILE A 607 2.55 15.83 -1.56
C ILE A 607 1.05 15.53 -1.75
N GLY A 608 0.44 16.01 -2.83
CA GLY A 608 -0.93 15.69 -3.20
C GLY A 608 -1.12 14.20 -3.40
N LYS A 609 -0.25 13.59 -4.20
CA LYS A 609 -0.31 12.18 -4.59
C LYS A 609 0.00 11.23 -3.45
N TYR A 610 0.99 11.52 -2.60
CA TYR A 610 1.45 10.57 -1.59
C TYR A 610 1.00 10.87 -0.16
N THR A 611 0.40 12.05 0.08
CA THR A 611 -0.08 12.42 1.43
C THR A 611 -1.55 12.83 1.42
N VAL A 612 -1.93 13.85 0.63
CA VAL A 612 -3.29 14.40 0.67
C VAL A 612 -4.32 13.39 0.14
N LEU A 613 -4.12 12.85 -1.05
CA LEU A 613 -5.03 11.88 -1.65
C LEU A 613 -5.16 10.59 -0.83
N PRO A 614 -4.07 9.94 -0.38
CA PRO A 614 -4.17 8.77 0.50
C PRO A 614 -4.93 9.07 1.80
N PHE A 615 -4.71 10.23 2.42
CA PHE A 615 -5.45 10.66 3.59
C PHE A 615 -6.96 10.77 3.29
N LEU A 616 -7.35 11.52 2.26
CA LEU A 616 -8.76 11.70 1.88
C LEU A 616 -9.42 10.37 1.50
N LYS A 617 -8.75 9.59 0.64
CA LYS A 617 -9.24 8.28 0.19
C LYS A 617 -9.39 7.30 1.37
N SER A 618 -8.43 7.28 2.32
CA SER A 618 -8.48 6.38 3.50
C SER A 618 -9.70 6.64 4.39
N ARG A 619 -10.13 7.88 4.46
CA ARG A 619 -11.32 8.30 5.22
C ARG A 619 -12.63 8.13 4.45
N GLY A 620 -12.57 7.71 3.20
CA GLY A 620 -13.74 7.57 2.33
C GLY A 620 -14.32 8.90 1.86
N VAL A 621 -13.53 9.97 1.89
CA VAL A 621 -13.91 11.29 1.35
C VAL A 621 -13.85 11.20 -0.16
N ARG A 622 -14.96 11.47 -0.82
CA ARG A 622 -15.13 11.32 -2.28
C ARG A 622 -15.05 12.64 -3.04
N GLY A 623 -14.83 13.72 -2.32
CA GLY A 623 -14.70 15.07 -2.86
C GLY A 623 -14.74 16.11 -1.77
N ILE A 624 -14.18 17.27 -2.07
CA ILE A 624 -14.09 18.45 -1.19
C ILE A 624 -15.15 19.46 -1.62
N ASP A 625 -15.89 20.01 -0.67
CA ASP A 625 -16.92 21.02 -0.92
C ASP A 625 -16.33 22.41 -1.18
N ALA A 626 -15.27 22.78 -0.45
CA ALA A 626 -14.49 23.97 -0.74
C ALA A 626 -13.03 23.78 -0.28
N TRP A 627 -12.11 24.24 -1.11
CA TRP A 627 -10.68 24.27 -0.84
C TRP A 627 -10.24 25.73 -0.75
N PHE A 628 -9.84 26.15 0.43
CA PHE A 628 -9.39 27.51 0.70
C PHE A 628 -7.89 27.62 0.45
N ILE A 629 -7.47 28.66 -0.22
CA ILE A 629 -6.07 28.98 -0.47
C ILE A 629 -5.75 30.26 0.26
N THR A 630 -4.83 30.16 1.22
CA THR A 630 -4.40 31.36 1.96
C THR A 630 -3.60 32.29 1.09
N HIS A 631 -2.64 31.75 0.34
CA HIS A 631 -1.85 32.46 -0.69
C HIS A 631 -1.25 31.42 -1.68
N THR A 632 -0.61 31.88 -2.74
CA THR A 632 -0.25 31.06 -3.90
C THR A 632 1.16 30.49 -3.90
N ASP A 633 1.90 30.54 -2.79
CA ASP A 633 3.22 29.94 -2.71
C ASP A 633 3.17 28.41 -2.75
N SER A 634 4.20 27.78 -3.30
CA SER A 634 4.21 26.34 -3.57
C SER A 634 4.01 25.46 -2.33
N ASP A 635 4.44 25.92 -1.15
CA ASP A 635 4.24 25.21 0.10
C ASP A 635 2.79 25.31 0.65
N HIS A 636 1.90 26.01 -0.05
CA HIS A 636 0.47 26.06 0.23
C HIS A 636 -0.38 25.43 -0.89
N VAL A 637 0.09 25.42 -2.16
CA VAL A 637 -0.74 25.03 -3.30
C VAL A 637 -0.27 23.81 -4.08
N SER A 638 0.97 23.32 -3.91
CA SER A 638 1.50 22.20 -4.72
C SER A 638 0.63 20.93 -4.63
N GLY A 639 0.12 20.60 -3.45
CA GLY A 639 -0.76 19.44 -3.27
C GLY A 639 -2.16 19.63 -3.85
N LEU A 640 -2.69 20.85 -3.91
CA LEU A 640 -3.94 21.13 -4.61
C LEU A 640 -3.78 20.88 -6.11
N LEU A 641 -2.72 21.40 -6.72
CA LEU A 641 -2.42 21.20 -8.15
C LEU A 641 -2.34 19.72 -8.49
N GLU A 642 -1.53 18.97 -7.75
CA GLU A 642 -1.42 17.51 -7.92
C GLU A 642 -2.75 16.77 -7.71
N THR A 643 -3.58 17.23 -6.77
CA THR A 643 -4.91 16.64 -6.50
C THR A 643 -5.89 16.90 -7.63
N LEU A 644 -5.81 18.08 -8.27
CA LEU A 644 -6.59 18.42 -9.46
C LEU A 644 -6.12 17.62 -10.68
N ASP A 645 -4.81 17.43 -10.82
CA ASP A 645 -4.24 16.64 -11.93
C ASP A 645 -4.66 15.15 -11.84
N ASP A 646 -4.78 14.60 -10.64
CA ASP A 646 -5.35 13.25 -10.40
C ASP A 646 -6.87 13.18 -10.71
N GLY A 647 -7.50 14.30 -11.05
CA GLY A 647 -8.93 14.36 -11.34
C GLY A 647 -9.81 14.20 -10.09
N TYR A 648 -9.26 14.43 -8.88
CA TYR A 648 -10.04 14.32 -7.65
C TYR A 648 -11.08 15.44 -7.56
N ARG A 649 -12.30 15.11 -7.16
CA ARG A 649 -13.43 16.02 -7.17
C ARG A 649 -13.31 17.12 -6.13
N ILE A 650 -13.13 18.36 -6.56
CA ILE A 650 -13.19 19.59 -5.76
C ILE A 650 -14.32 20.44 -6.34
N LYS A 651 -15.29 20.85 -5.51
CA LYS A 651 -16.42 21.64 -6.01
C LYS A 651 -16.03 23.08 -6.19
N ARG A 652 -15.32 23.65 -5.21
CA ARG A 652 -14.94 25.06 -5.20
C ARG A 652 -13.52 25.24 -4.72
N ILE A 653 -12.82 26.20 -5.30
CA ILE A 653 -11.58 26.77 -4.78
C ILE A 653 -11.89 28.21 -4.37
N ILE A 654 -11.44 28.59 -3.18
CA ILE A 654 -11.74 29.90 -2.59
C ILE A 654 -10.43 30.59 -2.27
N PHE A 655 -10.24 31.76 -2.88
CA PHE A 655 -9.11 32.66 -2.66
C PHE A 655 -9.55 33.88 -1.85
N SER A 656 -8.58 34.62 -1.28
CA SER A 656 -8.78 36.02 -0.90
C SER A 656 -9.04 36.87 -2.16
N GLU A 657 -9.88 37.93 -2.04
CA GLU A 657 -10.03 38.90 -3.13
C GLU A 657 -8.73 39.63 -3.46
N TYR A 658 -7.77 39.61 -2.53
CA TYR A 658 -6.44 40.24 -2.64
C TYR A 658 -5.35 39.28 -3.13
N VAL A 659 -5.71 38.09 -3.66
CA VAL A 659 -4.74 37.14 -4.19
C VAL A 659 -3.90 37.77 -5.29
N VAL A 660 -2.58 37.52 -5.27
CA VAL A 660 -1.64 37.98 -6.29
C VAL A 660 -1.85 37.23 -7.58
N LYS A 661 -2.49 37.87 -8.58
CA LYS A 661 -2.91 37.21 -9.83
C LYS A 661 -1.78 37.02 -10.82
N GLU A 662 -0.68 37.74 -10.66
CA GLU A 662 0.55 37.66 -11.46
C GLU A 662 1.41 36.42 -11.11
N ASN A 663 1.07 35.70 -10.07
CA ASN A 663 1.78 34.49 -9.65
C ASN A 663 1.52 33.34 -10.61
N GLU A 664 2.56 32.60 -11.01
CA GLU A 664 2.49 31.45 -11.92
C GLU A 664 1.56 30.35 -11.40
N ASN A 665 1.68 30.02 -10.11
CA ASN A 665 0.83 29.00 -9.48
C ASN A 665 -0.67 29.38 -9.54
N TYR A 666 -1.01 30.69 -9.46
CA TYR A 666 -2.39 31.13 -9.60
C TYR A 666 -2.95 30.78 -10.98
N ALA A 667 -2.18 31.06 -12.04
CA ALA A 667 -2.57 30.74 -13.41
C ALA A 667 -2.72 29.22 -13.61
N GLU A 668 -1.80 28.42 -13.06
CA GLU A 668 -1.87 26.96 -13.11
C GLU A 668 -3.11 26.43 -12.39
N ILE A 669 -3.45 26.95 -11.21
CA ILE A 669 -4.65 26.55 -10.47
C ILE A 669 -5.92 26.85 -11.26
N LEU A 670 -6.00 28.04 -11.91
CA LEU A 670 -7.16 28.38 -12.73
C LEU A 670 -7.31 27.42 -13.93
N ALA A 671 -6.23 27.09 -14.61
CA ALA A 671 -6.24 26.16 -15.73
C ALA A 671 -6.66 24.74 -15.27
N ALA A 672 -6.13 24.27 -14.14
CA ALA A 672 -6.51 22.99 -13.56
C ALA A 672 -7.95 22.97 -13.06
N ALA A 673 -8.45 24.06 -12.49
CA ALA A 673 -9.83 24.21 -12.05
C ALA A 673 -10.81 24.14 -13.22
N GLU A 674 -10.53 24.85 -14.33
CA GLU A 674 -11.32 24.81 -15.56
C GLU A 674 -11.38 23.39 -16.14
N LYS A 675 -10.24 22.71 -16.24
CA LYS A 675 -10.15 21.31 -16.71
C LYS A 675 -11.02 20.36 -15.88
N ASN A 676 -11.13 20.59 -14.57
CA ASN A 676 -11.85 19.73 -13.62
C ASN A 676 -13.30 20.21 -13.33
N ASN A 677 -13.79 21.25 -13.99
CA ASN A 677 -15.09 21.88 -13.72
C ASN A 677 -15.23 22.31 -12.25
N THR A 678 -14.18 22.87 -11.67
CA THR A 678 -14.13 23.39 -10.30
C THR A 678 -14.44 24.87 -10.31
N GLU A 679 -15.40 25.30 -9.50
CA GLU A 679 -15.79 26.70 -9.36
C GLU A 679 -14.72 27.48 -8.58
N VAL A 680 -14.32 28.66 -9.05
CA VAL A 680 -13.37 29.54 -8.35
C VAL A 680 -14.09 30.73 -7.80
N LEU A 681 -13.95 30.97 -6.50
CA LEU A 681 -14.60 32.03 -5.74
C LEU A 681 -13.58 32.88 -4.99
N PHE A 682 -13.99 34.08 -4.60
CA PHE A 682 -13.17 35.03 -3.82
C PHE A 682 -13.91 35.43 -2.57
N MET A 683 -13.20 35.47 -1.44
CA MET A 683 -13.72 35.94 -0.15
C MET A 683 -13.21 37.33 0.15
N LYS A 684 -14.06 38.13 0.78
CA LYS A 684 -13.78 39.48 1.32
C LYS A 684 -13.87 39.44 2.84
N LYS A 685 -13.24 40.40 3.50
CA LYS A 685 -13.37 40.59 4.94
C LYS A 685 -14.84 40.60 5.36
N GLY A 686 -15.17 39.74 6.30
CA GLY A 686 -16.53 39.60 6.82
C GLY A 686 -17.35 38.52 6.13
N ASP A 687 -16.97 38.04 4.96
CA ASP A 687 -17.65 36.92 4.30
C ASP A 687 -17.57 35.63 5.14
N VAL A 688 -18.65 34.82 5.08
CA VAL A 688 -18.81 33.65 5.91
C VAL A 688 -19.18 32.44 5.08
N VAL A 689 -18.42 31.39 5.17
CA VAL A 689 -18.77 30.06 4.66
C VAL A 689 -19.30 29.22 5.82
N SER A 690 -20.59 28.86 5.74
CA SER A 690 -21.27 28.12 6.80
C SER A 690 -21.35 26.64 6.48
N ALA A 691 -20.86 25.81 7.39
CA ALA A 691 -21.05 24.36 7.44
C ALA A 691 -22.04 24.02 8.57
N LYS A 692 -22.49 22.78 8.64
CA LYS A 692 -23.41 22.33 9.70
C LYS A 692 -22.83 22.46 11.10
N SER A 693 -21.53 22.19 11.26
CA SER A 693 -20.85 22.16 12.55
C SER A 693 -20.10 23.45 12.90
N PHE A 694 -19.74 24.25 11.90
CA PHE A 694 -18.92 25.43 12.06
C PHE A 694 -19.18 26.49 11.00
N CYS A 695 -18.74 27.71 11.26
CA CYS A 695 -18.62 28.78 10.28
C CYS A 695 -17.14 29.15 10.13
N LEU A 696 -16.72 29.47 8.91
CA LEU A 696 -15.42 30.07 8.57
C LEU A 696 -15.68 31.49 8.10
N GLN A 697 -15.10 32.46 8.78
CA GLN A 697 -15.21 33.86 8.42
C GLN A 697 -13.85 34.43 8.05
N ASP A 698 -13.78 35.18 6.95
CA ASP A 698 -12.59 35.97 6.62
C ASP A 698 -12.50 37.18 7.55
N VAL A 699 -11.38 37.31 8.24
CA VAL A 699 -11.18 38.35 9.31
C VAL A 699 -10.16 39.40 8.92
N PHE A 700 -9.58 39.34 7.74
CA PHE A 700 -8.53 40.23 7.30
C PHE A 700 -8.91 41.00 6.05
N ALA A 701 -8.66 42.31 6.02
CA ALA A 701 -8.67 43.11 4.80
C ALA A 701 -7.32 43.76 4.63
N GLN A 702 -6.78 43.63 3.43
CA GLN A 702 -5.48 44.14 3.08
C GLN A 702 -5.46 45.68 3.02
N ASP A 703 -4.29 46.23 3.28
CA ASP A 703 -3.96 47.61 2.95
C ASP A 703 -3.54 47.69 1.45
N GLU A 704 -4.12 48.61 0.69
CA GLU A 704 -3.92 48.72 -0.77
C GLU A 704 -2.45 48.94 -1.18
N GLU A 705 -1.58 49.36 -0.24
CA GLU A 705 -0.17 49.62 -0.50
C GLU A 705 0.72 48.38 -0.63
N LYS A 706 0.23 47.17 -0.25
CA LYS A 706 1.02 45.90 -0.20
C LYS A 706 0.56 44.84 -1.21
N ARG A 707 0.09 45.25 -2.38
CA ARG A 707 -0.55 44.35 -3.38
C ARG A 707 0.32 43.20 -3.93
N ASP A 708 1.64 43.36 -3.91
CA ASP A 708 2.57 42.42 -4.57
C ASP A 708 3.16 41.35 -3.61
N ASP A 709 2.85 41.38 -2.32
CA ASP A 709 3.36 40.44 -1.34
C ASP A 709 2.31 39.35 -1.08
N ALA A 710 2.58 38.11 -1.55
CA ALA A 710 1.69 36.97 -1.40
C ALA A 710 1.38 36.66 0.09
N ASN A 711 2.37 36.74 0.96
CA ASN A 711 2.24 36.48 2.38
C ASN A 711 1.40 37.56 3.07
N ALA A 712 1.62 38.85 2.73
CA ALA A 712 0.83 39.93 3.27
C ALA A 712 -0.65 39.86 2.86
N ASN A 713 -0.95 39.15 1.76
CA ASN A 713 -2.28 38.96 1.21
C ASN A 713 -2.94 37.65 1.64
N SER A 714 -2.41 36.94 2.63
CA SER A 714 -2.93 35.68 3.11
C SER A 714 -4.40 35.78 3.56
N LEU A 715 -5.24 34.89 3.04
CA LEU A 715 -6.61 34.71 3.53
C LEU A 715 -6.57 34.24 5.00
N CYS A 716 -7.11 35.05 5.89
CA CYS A 716 -7.15 34.78 7.32
C CYS A 716 -8.55 34.33 7.73
N LEU A 717 -8.68 33.09 8.20
CA LEU A 717 -9.96 32.48 8.52
C LEU A 717 -10.15 32.29 10.02
N TYR A 718 -11.28 32.77 10.55
CA TYR A 718 -11.71 32.49 11.89
C TYR A 718 -12.85 31.48 11.90
N LEU A 719 -12.58 30.31 12.45
CA LEU A 719 -13.53 29.23 12.61
C LEU A 719 -14.24 29.36 13.95
N THR A 720 -15.58 29.31 13.91
CA THR A 720 -16.41 29.23 15.12
C THR A 720 -17.36 28.04 15.03
N SER A 721 -17.53 27.31 16.12
CA SER A 721 -18.45 26.19 16.15
C SER A 721 -19.91 26.64 16.31
N ASN A 722 -20.78 26.11 15.43
CA ASN A 722 -22.23 26.38 15.43
C ASN A 722 -23.04 25.43 16.32
N GLU A 723 -22.44 24.35 16.81
CA GLU A 723 -23.16 23.30 17.51
C GLU A 723 -23.23 23.55 19.03
N GLY A 724 -24.41 23.35 19.61
CA GLY A 724 -24.60 23.55 21.04
C GLY A 724 -23.71 22.75 21.99
N LYS A 725 -23.16 21.62 21.51
CA LYS A 725 -22.22 20.77 22.25
C LYS A 725 -20.77 21.26 22.19
N THR A 726 -20.39 21.94 21.12
CA THR A 726 -19.06 22.48 20.85
C THR A 726 -19.06 24.03 20.87
N LYS A 727 -20.19 24.64 21.28
CA LYS A 727 -20.33 26.09 21.36
C LYS A 727 -19.22 26.70 22.22
N GLY A 728 -18.55 27.68 21.65
CA GLY A 728 -17.39 28.34 22.27
C GLY A 728 -16.04 27.82 21.78
N PHE A 729 -16.01 26.76 20.96
CA PHE A 729 -14.77 26.40 20.28
C PHE A 729 -14.53 27.34 19.11
N SER A 730 -13.30 27.80 18.98
CA SER A 730 -12.85 28.67 17.89
C SER A 730 -11.42 28.33 17.49
N MET A 731 -11.09 28.57 16.24
CA MET A 731 -9.73 28.39 15.71
C MET A 731 -9.41 29.50 14.71
N LEU A 732 -8.21 30.05 14.80
CA LEU A 732 -7.72 31.07 13.90
C LEU A 732 -6.66 30.48 12.98
N PHE A 733 -6.84 30.68 11.68
CA PHE A 733 -5.90 30.33 10.61
C PHE A 733 -5.45 31.61 9.93
N THR A 734 -4.16 31.86 9.94
CA THR A 734 -3.59 33.14 9.46
C THR A 734 -2.70 32.95 8.23
N GLY A 735 -2.62 31.72 7.70
CA GLY A 735 -1.65 31.42 6.64
C GLY A 735 -0.25 31.86 7.03
N ASP A 736 0.39 32.60 6.14
CA ASP A 736 1.74 33.16 6.33
C ASP A 736 1.71 34.70 6.50
N ALA A 737 0.60 35.19 7.04
CA ALA A 737 0.34 36.61 7.26
C ALA A 737 1.53 37.36 7.93
N SER A 738 1.77 38.60 7.51
CA SER A 738 2.83 39.43 8.07
C SER A 738 2.49 39.89 9.47
N ALA A 739 3.47 40.39 10.24
CA ALA A 739 3.25 40.96 11.58
C ALA A 739 2.30 42.16 11.56
N ASP A 740 2.26 42.94 10.50
CA ASP A 740 1.32 44.05 10.33
C ASP A 740 -0.12 43.53 10.15
N ALA A 741 -0.32 42.48 9.37
CA ALA A 741 -1.60 41.81 9.20
C ALA A 741 -2.08 41.21 10.54
N GLU A 742 -1.20 40.55 11.30
CA GLU A 742 -1.52 40.06 12.64
C GLU A 742 -1.96 41.19 13.58
N LYS A 743 -1.29 42.36 13.56
CA LYS A 743 -1.64 43.51 14.35
C LYS A 743 -3.02 44.06 13.97
N GLN A 744 -3.32 44.12 12.69
CA GLN A 744 -4.63 44.55 12.21
C GLN A 744 -5.74 43.57 12.64
N ILE A 745 -5.53 42.26 12.48
CA ILE A 745 -6.48 41.24 12.95
C ILE A 745 -6.71 41.40 14.48
N ALA A 746 -5.64 41.59 15.24
CA ALA A 746 -5.70 41.77 16.67
C ALA A 746 -6.54 43.02 17.06
N SER A 747 -6.32 44.15 16.38
CA SER A 747 -7.05 45.40 16.63
C SER A 747 -8.51 45.33 16.20
N ASP A 748 -8.78 44.77 15.02
CA ASP A 748 -10.11 44.81 14.42
C ASP A 748 -11.05 43.72 14.94
N TYR A 749 -10.50 42.60 15.36
CA TYR A 749 -11.30 41.41 15.67
C TYR A 749 -11.26 40.96 17.12
N PHE A 750 -10.22 41.30 17.88
CA PHE A 750 -10.00 40.82 19.25
C PHE A 750 -9.83 41.96 20.27
N SER A 751 -9.92 43.22 19.89
CA SER A 751 -9.71 44.39 20.77
C SER A 751 -10.74 44.54 21.86
N ASP A 752 -11.98 44.08 21.64
CA ASP A 752 -13.09 44.20 22.60
C ASP A 752 -13.08 43.13 23.70
N GLY A 753 -12.17 42.14 23.61
CA GLY A 753 -12.06 41.04 24.57
C GLY A 753 -13.27 40.08 24.60
N GLN A 754 -14.25 40.26 23.72
CA GLN A 754 -15.43 39.38 23.64
C GLN A 754 -15.19 38.09 22.84
N LYS A 755 -14.19 38.08 21.97
CA LYS A 755 -13.83 36.93 21.16
C LYS A 755 -12.51 36.33 21.67
N ASN A 756 -12.52 35.04 21.92
CA ASN A 756 -11.34 34.25 22.29
C ASN A 756 -10.99 33.23 21.20
N VAL A 757 -9.71 32.96 21.04
CA VAL A 757 -9.22 31.90 20.17
C VAL A 757 -8.88 30.68 21.02
N THR A 758 -9.60 29.58 20.81
CA THR A 758 -9.28 28.33 21.52
C THR A 758 -7.97 27.75 21.01
N ILE A 759 -7.80 27.67 19.66
CA ILE A 759 -6.60 27.21 19.03
C ILE A 759 -6.12 28.18 17.96
N LEU A 760 -4.84 28.50 17.98
CA LEU A 760 -4.19 29.29 16.93
C LEU A 760 -3.35 28.32 16.06
N LYS A 761 -3.56 28.32 14.73
CA LYS A 761 -2.56 27.83 13.81
C LYS A 761 -1.41 28.83 13.80
N SER A 762 -0.22 28.40 14.16
CA SER A 762 0.96 29.25 14.18
C SER A 762 1.18 29.88 12.81
N THR A 763 1.24 31.21 12.77
CA THR A 763 1.45 31.97 11.54
C THR A 763 2.80 31.64 10.96
N HIS A 764 2.89 31.48 9.63
CA HIS A 764 4.10 31.30 8.85
C HIS A 764 5.01 30.21 9.44
N HIS A 765 4.43 29.05 9.73
CA HIS A 765 5.09 27.86 10.26
C HIS A 765 5.92 28.08 11.55
N GLY A 766 5.66 29.15 12.27
CA GLY A 766 6.43 29.55 13.44
C GLY A 766 7.67 30.40 13.12
N SER A 767 7.60 31.19 12.06
CA SER A 767 8.63 32.17 11.73
C SER A 767 8.91 33.14 12.87
N LYS A 768 10.15 33.62 13.03
CA LYS A 768 10.52 34.61 14.01
C LYS A 768 9.84 35.97 13.81
N TYR A 769 9.42 36.26 12.58
CA TYR A 769 8.76 37.52 12.20
C TYR A 769 7.23 37.49 12.35
N SER A 770 6.66 36.33 12.73
CA SER A 770 5.24 36.15 12.90
C SER A 770 4.91 35.70 14.33
N ASN A 771 3.63 35.46 14.64
CA ASN A 771 3.15 35.14 15.99
C ASN A 771 3.48 36.28 16.96
N SER A 772 3.15 37.51 16.54
CA SER A 772 3.46 38.73 17.27
C SER A 772 2.84 38.75 18.66
N GLU A 773 3.47 39.48 19.57
CA GLU A 773 2.95 39.66 20.91
C GLU A 773 1.55 40.28 20.88
N TYR A 774 1.31 41.20 19.94
CA TYR A 774 -0.02 41.82 19.77
C TYR A 774 -1.10 40.80 19.49
N LEU A 775 -0.85 39.84 18.55
CA LEU A 775 -1.83 38.82 18.24
C LEU A 775 -2.03 37.86 19.43
N LEU A 776 -0.95 37.44 20.06
CA LEU A 776 -1.00 36.51 21.20
C LEU A 776 -1.71 37.11 22.42
N ASP A 777 -1.45 38.38 22.71
CA ASP A 777 -2.04 39.08 23.87
C ASP A 777 -3.52 39.45 23.65
N SER A 778 -3.93 39.73 22.42
CA SER A 778 -5.32 40.02 22.06
C SER A 778 -6.17 38.75 21.88
N ALA A 779 -5.70 37.78 21.11
CA ALA A 779 -6.43 36.53 20.80
C ALA A 779 -6.41 35.53 21.94
N LYS A 780 -5.38 35.56 22.81
CA LYS A 780 -5.17 34.70 24.00
C LYS A 780 -5.44 33.22 23.71
N PRO A 781 -4.74 32.62 22.75
CA PRO A 781 -5.00 31.22 22.39
C PRO A 781 -4.67 30.30 23.56
N SER A 782 -5.55 29.31 23.79
CA SER A 782 -5.33 28.29 24.81
C SER A 782 -4.32 27.23 24.35
N LEU A 783 -4.11 27.12 23.02
CA LEU A 783 -3.22 26.15 22.38
C LEU A 783 -2.75 26.69 21.05
N VAL A 784 -1.52 26.36 20.66
CA VAL A 784 -0.98 26.63 19.34
C VAL A 784 -0.68 25.31 18.62
N ILE A 785 -0.98 25.28 17.31
CA ILE A 785 -0.58 24.15 16.43
C ILE A 785 0.35 24.68 15.37
N ILE A 786 1.50 24.01 15.23
CA ILE A 786 2.59 24.39 14.32
C ILE A 786 2.69 23.33 13.22
N SER A 787 2.59 23.76 11.98
CA SER A 787 2.94 22.95 10.80
C SER A 787 4.33 23.33 10.34
N ALA A 788 5.29 22.39 10.36
CA ALA A 788 6.65 22.63 9.92
C ALA A 788 7.34 21.32 9.52
N GLY A 789 8.35 21.41 8.65
CA GLY A 789 9.14 20.28 8.17
C GLY A 789 10.38 20.01 9.03
N LYS A 790 10.76 18.74 9.18
CA LYS A 790 12.03 18.34 9.81
C LYS A 790 13.20 18.82 8.95
N ASN A 791 14.19 19.46 9.57
CA ASN A 791 15.39 19.99 8.89
C ASN A 791 15.07 20.99 7.76
N ASN A 792 14.00 21.79 7.91
CA ASN A 792 13.68 22.82 6.93
C ASN A 792 14.75 23.94 6.90
N MET A 793 15.00 24.52 5.73
CA MET A 793 16.03 25.54 5.53
C MET A 793 15.76 26.86 6.26
N TYR A 794 14.52 27.09 6.67
CA TYR A 794 14.10 28.28 7.38
C TYR A 794 14.24 28.19 8.91
N HIS A 795 14.61 27.00 9.41
CA HIS A 795 14.68 26.69 10.84
C HIS A 795 13.38 26.94 11.60
N HIS A 796 12.23 26.72 10.95
CA HIS A 796 10.92 26.82 11.58
C HIS A 796 10.56 25.54 12.34
N PRO A 797 9.87 25.65 13.52
CA PRO A 797 9.57 26.90 14.25
C PRO A 797 10.84 27.51 14.84
N SER A 798 10.93 28.85 14.81
CA SER A 798 12.08 29.55 15.34
C SER A 798 12.11 29.55 16.88
N PRO A 799 13.30 29.56 17.51
CA PRO A 799 13.42 29.63 18.95
C PRO A 799 12.68 30.81 19.57
N GLU A 800 12.74 31.98 18.90
CA GLU A 800 12.09 33.21 19.35
C GLU A 800 10.57 33.08 19.41
N THR A 801 9.98 32.37 18.43
CA THR A 801 8.54 32.11 18.43
C THR A 801 8.14 31.14 19.54
N LEU A 802 8.94 30.10 19.76
CA LEU A 802 8.70 29.16 20.87
C LEU A 802 8.85 29.83 22.25
N GLU A 803 9.79 30.76 22.38
CA GLU A 803 9.95 31.55 23.61
C GLU A 803 8.72 32.45 23.88
N ARG A 804 8.18 33.14 22.86
CA ARG A 804 6.93 33.93 23.01
C ARG A 804 5.75 33.09 23.51
N PHE A 805 5.63 31.81 23.05
CA PHE A 805 4.60 30.90 23.56
C PHE A 805 4.88 30.49 25.00
N LYS A 806 6.14 30.20 25.33
CA LYS A 806 6.57 29.83 26.68
C LYS A 806 6.33 30.93 27.69
N ASP A 807 6.66 32.18 27.39
CA ASP A 807 6.51 33.34 28.23
C ASP A 807 5.03 33.60 28.61
N ARG A 808 4.11 33.19 27.70
CA ARG A 808 2.67 33.28 27.90
C ARG A 808 2.03 32.00 28.41
N ASN A 809 2.85 30.96 28.73
CA ASN A 809 2.37 29.65 29.14
C ASN A 809 1.38 29.02 28.14
N ILE A 810 1.56 29.25 26.85
CA ILE A 810 0.73 28.68 25.80
C ILE A 810 1.36 27.34 25.34
N PRO A 811 0.67 26.22 25.57
CA PRO A 811 1.14 24.93 25.07
C PRO A 811 1.05 24.85 23.53
N TYR A 812 1.90 24.01 22.91
CA TYR A 812 1.84 23.82 21.48
C TYR A 812 2.07 22.36 21.09
N TYR A 813 1.53 21.97 19.94
CA TYR A 813 1.85 20.75 19.22
C TYR A 813 2.50 21.09 17.87
N CYS A 814 3.48 20.31 17.46
CA CYS A 814 4.16 20.51 16.18
C CYS A 814 4.16 19.24 15.34
N THR A 815 3.86 19.35 14.04
CA THR A 815 3.82 18.21 13.12
C THR A 815 5.17 17.49 12.98
N ILE A 816 6.30 18.15 13.26
CA ILE A 816 7.63 17.52 13.28
C ILE A 816 7.68 16.35 14.26
N GLN A 817 7.16 16.56 15.50
CA GLN A 817 7.19 15.56 16.57
C GLN A 817 5.96 14.65 16.52
N CYS A 818 4.80 15.21 16.19
CA CYS A 818 3.51 14.54 16.35
C CYS A 818 2.99 13.85 15.09
N GLY A 819 3.59 14.13 13.92
CA GLY A 819 2.95 13.77 12.66
C GLY A 819 1.64 14.55 12.49
N GLN A 820 0.61 13.93 11.91
CA GLN A 820 -0.73 14.52 11.84
C GLN A 820 -1.28 14.82 13.24
N ILE A 821 -1.91 15.97 13.37
CA ILE A 821 -2.57 16.41 14.62
C ILE A 821 -4.07 16.50 14.34
N LYS A 822 -4.84 15.65 14.98
CA LYS A 822 -6.29 15.53 14.84
C LYS A 822 -6.98 16.11 16.06
N ILE A 823 -7.82 17.11 15.84
CA ILE A 823 -8.55 17.86 16.84
C ILE A 823 -10.02 17.48 16.77
N LEU A 824 -10.56 17.01 17.87
CA LEU A 824 -11.96 16.62 18.02
C LEU A 824 -12.60 17.50 19.11
N PRO A 825 -13.29 18.58 18.74
CA PRO A 825 -14.00 19.41 19.70
C PRO A 825 -15.22 18.66 20.26
N GLU A 826 -15.27 18.52 21.60
CA GLU A 826 -16.41 17.94 22.30
C GLU A 826 -16.84 18.85 23.45
N LYS A 827 -18.15 18.87 23.78
CA LYS A 827 -18.91 19.66 24.78
C LYS A 827 -18.14 20.68 25.65
N LYS A 828 -17.02 20.36 26.22
CA LYS A 828 -16.13 21.23 27.06
C LYS A 828 -14.68 20.75 27.03
N LYS A 829 -14.37 19.76 26.17
CA LYS A 829 -13.05 19.18 26.05
C LYS A 829 -12.64 19.15 24.57
N ILE A 830 -11.38 19.29 24.36
CA ILE A 830 -10.78 19.11 23.04
C ILE A 830 -9.93 17.84 23.15
N HIS A 831 -10.27 16.85 22.35
CA HIS A 831 -9.44 15.66 22.23
C HIS A 831 -8.44 15.88 21.09
N ILE A 832 -7.17 15.73 21.40
CA ILE A 832 -6.09 15.83 20.44
C ILE A 832 -5.49 14.44 20.30
N ASN A 833 -5.49 13.93 19.10
CA ASN A 833 -4.86 12.66 18.74
C ASN A 833 -3.74 12.94 17.75
N THR A 834 -2.61 12.30 17.91
CA THR A 834 -1.45 12.42 17.03
C THR A 834 -1.17 11.08 16.35
N CYS A 835 -0.49 11.11 15.21
CA CYS A 835 -0.08 9.87 14.51
C CYS A 835 1.19 9.25 15.10
N LYS A 836 1.95 10.02 15.88
CA LYS A 836 3.15 9.59 16.60
C LYS A 836 2.95 9.59 18.10
#